data_4201ddb3ae86feb3a60cee950fb4fee1
#
_entry.id   4201ddb3ae86feb3a60cee950fb4fee1
#
_cell.length_a   1.000
_cell.length_b   1.000
_cell.length_c   1.000
_cell.angle_alpha   90.00
_cell.angle_beta   90.00
_cell.angle_gamma   90.00
#
_symmetry.space_group_name_H-M   'P 1'
#
loop_
_entity.id
_entity.type
_entity.pdbx_description
1 polymer ?
#
loop_
_entity_poly.entity_id
_entity_poly.type
_entity_poly.pdbx_seq_one_letter_code
_entity_poly.pdbx_strand_id
1 'polypeptide(L)'
;MKKQLLAALLFGGVTGMLFGLEPLLFDRTQWKPVNLKHPGSETVQVASAPLGDTGRTVPVLAWGTPRPPVVELALQGRTPKLEKFERAEFILTLNAPEALPLRRIVLRLADRSGETFQFAPDKAGGLVQGRNELRYTVDAAAPKGSIWGGDGNKKIDWPLRVAGIAIDMNRETPGGRRIQLDSLECRPSGEHAAISLRTGHRLNLLLPERKTPPELVIRNTGLEPLELTGTLTISDAGDGIRTEPVSCRIAPGGEAMLPLPGDYMQQGWWKVDYRLKGASGKELAGSHRFARMNPAGPTPERAQEFLFGLCGHPERFSPEEAELEALAAGLCGAKILRMDFAWGRIQPQRDRWNFSVYDRLVDAFGRNGVELQCLLGYSVPWAVPASYKPKNPEVKGRPGLPDYDDFAKFAGTVADRYKDRIRYFEIWNEPDLIGFANFSAESYMELLRRGYGAVKKAAPEAKVMNGGIAAVHTNNSGRPNHNNGLFELLLADGGKHFDLFAFHGHGAFKPYVGQLRELCKYGLTGPGAPRPWYSNETAESSAAIGERKQAASVFKKLLYAWANGAMGYNWYLLREKSYYPLGHHERHFGLITAEFEPKPAYVTYNMLANTYKGGKFLRTVDLAPGVYGCLFENPAGQGLLALWNEGTARTVLLAGLPAGTTRIDLFGNEQPLPVRDGMAYLRISEQPFTLRMPEVPEEKIRIGGEVLTGRLPQQLAVPSGGTGELALQLANPLSRPLALEIRAAAPEHLTVAQAAHAVTLPAKGDATVRLRLTADREFKATPTAPALFRFSVTPAGLSPETITLPVVNRLPEGEPLFRLGKAEQYHSFVESAPGNEPLYWKGPEDLGANVFLSCEGKHLLLRAEVRDDVHVQPYRGSDVWQGDGIQFALRLPGQDKLWKFGLTRLADGKPEVYCWSRPAGFSGTVSSIRLETARDEVKKTTVYRAEIPFHAIGMTPENAANGFRFNLIVNDNDGNLREGFLAAAPGLGVGDDEAAWPIVNLR
;
A
#
# COMPACT_ATOMS: atom_id res chain seq x y z
N MET A 1 -37.50 5.15 10.89
CA MET A 1 -36.84 4.27 9.89
C MET A 1 -35.34 4.46 9.72
N LYS A 2 -34.69 5.57 10.15
CA LYS A 2 -33.22 5.75 10.05
C LYS A 2 -32.37 5.16 11.20
N LYS A 3 -32.96 4.71 12.30
CA LYS A 3 -32.25 4.12 13.45
C LYS A 3 -32.17 2.58 13.46
N GLN A 4 -32.90 1.89 12.58
CA GLN A 4 -32.87 0.42 12.50
C GLN A 4 -31.92 -0.14 11.43
N LEU A 5 -31.41 0.69 10.52
CA LEU A 5 -30.39 0.25 9.52
C LEU A 5 -28.96 0.23 10.05
N LEU A 6 -28.70 0.85 11.20
CA LEU A 6 -27.33 0.96 11.76
C LEU A 6 -26.90 -0.26 12.59
N ALA A 7 -27.85 -1.10 13.01
CA ALA A 7 -27.58 -2.26 13.88
C ALA A 7 -27.25 -3.57 13.13
N ALA A 8 -27.55 -3.64 11.83
CA ALA A 8 -27.35 -4.88 11.03
C ALA A 8 -25.96 -4.99 10.35
N LEU A 9 -25.06 -3.99 10.51
CA LEU A 9 -23.75 -3.93 9.86
C LEU A 9 -22.56 -4.30 10.78
N LEU A 10 -22.81 -4.87 11.94
CA LEU A 10 -21.78 -4.95 13.00
C LEU A 10 -20.97 -6.26 13.06
N PHE A 11 -21.18 -7.26 12.23
CA PHE A 11 -20.39 -8.50 12.29
C PHE A 11 -20.13 -9.09 10.90
N GLY A 12 -18.90 -8.99 10.42
CA GLY A 12 -18.41 -9.69 9.24
C GLY A 12 -16.94 -9.35 8.99
N GLY A 13 -16.07 -10.22 9.46
CA GLY A 13 -14.63 -10.11 9.23
C GLY A 13 -14.27 -10.32 7.76
N VAL A 14 -13.24 -9.64 7.28
CA VAL A 14 -12.65 -9.75 5.94
C VAL A 14 -11.39 -10.58 6.01
N THR A 15 -11.27 -11.51 5.09
CA THR A 15 -10.23 -12.52 4.97
C THR A 15 -8.96 -11.95 4.34
N GLY A 16 -7.94 -11.68 5.15
CA GLY A 16 -6.55 -11.84 4.74
C GLY A 16 -6.15 -13.32 4.89
N MET A 17 -5.07 -13.82 4.30
CA MET A 17 -4.62 -15.21 4.44
C MET A 17 -4.75 -15.68 5.89
N LEU A 18 -5.77 -16.49 6.18
CA LEU A 18 -6.16 -16.92 7.51
C LEU A 18 -5.43 -18.20 7.86
N PHE A 19 -4.50 -18.07 8.74
CA PHE A 19 -4.02 -19.16 9.59
C PHE A 19 -4.99 -19.30 10.77
N GLY A 20 -5.88 -20.27 10.70
CA GLY A 20 -6.92 -20.53 11.69
C GLY A 20 -8.29 -20.10 11.19
N LEU A 21 -9.08 -21.09 10.85
CA LEU A 21 -10.36 -20.95 10.16
C LEU A 21 -11.35 -20.16 11.00
N GLU A 22 -11.69 -18.95 10.56
CA GLU A 22 -13.06 -18.47 10.76
C GLU A 22 -14.00 -19.53 10.17
N PRO A 23 -15.19 -19.75 10.78
CA PRO A 23 -16.15 -20.67 10.23
C PRO A 23 -16.35 -20.32 8.75
N LEU A 24 -16.12 -21.29 7.85
CA LEU A 24 -16.44 -21.13 6.45
C LEU A 24 -17.93 -20.79 6.36
N LEU A 25 -18.23 -19.52 6.14
CA LEU A 25 -19.59 -19.05 5.91
C LEU A 25 -19.93 -19.40 4.45
N PHE A 26 -20.95 -20.21 4.27
CA PHE A 26 -21.28 -20.70 2.96
C PHE A 26 -22.03 -19.63 2.14
N ASP A 27 -21.53 -19.32 0.94
CA ASP A 27 -22.26 -18.55 -0.07
C ASP A 27 -22.95 -19.51 -1.04
N ARG A 28 -24.20 -19.18 -1.40
CA ARG A 28 -25.00 -19.92 -2.38
C ARG A 28 -24.26 -20.18 -3.68
N THR A 29 -23.49 -19.21 -4.17
CA THR A 29 -22.83 -19.27 -5.48
C THR A 29 -21.74 -20.34 -5.55
N GLN A 30 -21.23 -20.78 -4.39
CA GLN A 30 -20.14 -21.75 -4.29
C GLN A 30 -20.65 -23.20 -4.23
N TRP A 31 -21.92 -23.45 -3.93
CA TRP A 31 -22.48 -24.79 -3.78
C TRP A 31 -23.28 -25.20 -5.02
N LYS A 32 -22.90 -26.34 -5.63
CA LYS A 32 -23.66 -26.93 -6.74
C LYS A 32 -23.99 -28.39 -6.50
N PRO A 33 -25.24 -28.82 -6.80
CA PRO A 33 -25.56 -30.22 -6.87
C PRO A 33 -24.72 -30.93 -7.91
N VAL A 34 -24.18 -32.08 -7.57
CA VAL A 34 -23.40 -32.94 -8.46
C VAL A 34 -23.94 -34.36 -8.42
N ASN A 35 -23.55 -35.20 -9.38
CA ASN A 35 -23.94 -36.60 -9.47
C ASN A 35 -25.47 -36.80 -9.56
N LEU A 36 -26.12 -36.03 -10.42
CA LEU A 36 -27.60 -36.03 -10.63
C LEU A 36 -28.13 -37.27 -11.36
N LYS A 37 -27.47 -38.45 -11.22
CA LYS A 37 -27.84 -39.70 -11.91
C LYS A 37 -28.88 -40.55 -11.16
N HIS A 38 -29.13 -40.24 -9.91
CA HIS A 38 -30.11 -40.98 -9.12
C HIS A 38 -31.53 -40.46 -9.36
N PRO A 39 -32.55 -41.34 -9.36
CA PRO A 39 -33.93 -40.90 -9.44
C PRO A 39 -34.26 -39.90 -8.33
N GLY A 40 -34.92 -38.79 -8.67
CA GLY A 40 -35.27 -37.71 -7.74
C GLY A 40 -34.17 -36.63 -7.61
N SER A 41 -32.96 -36.83 -8.16
CA SER A 41 -31.86 -35.84 -8.12
C SER A 41 -32.18 -34.55 -8.89
N GLU A 42 -33.06 -34.61 -9.86
CA GLU A 42 -33.58 -33.48 -10.63
C GLU A 42 -34.39 -32.50 -9.75
N THR A 43 -34.84 -32.96 -8.57
CA THR A 43 -35.59 -32.13 -7.62
C THR A 43 -34.67 -31.35 -6.64
N VAL A 44 -33.36 -31.59 -6.69
CA VAL A 44 -32.39 -30.94 -5.77
C VAL A 44 -32.13 -29.50 -6.18
N GLN A 45 -32.33 -28.60 -5.27
CA GLN A 45 -32.12 -27.16 -5.49
C GLN A 45 -31.26 -26.55 -4.37
N VAL A 46 -30.44 -25.56 -4.74
CA VAL A 46 -29.72 -24.69 -3.79
C VAL A 46 -30.25 -23.27 -3.97
N ALA A 47 -30.86 -22.74 -2.92
CA ALA A 47 -31.38 -21.38 -2.86
C ALA A 47 -30.63 -20.57 -1.78
N SER A 48 -31.02 -19.33 -1.51
CA SER A 48 -30.57 -18.54 -0.36
C SER A 48 -31.79 -18.12 0.47
N ALA A 49 -31.62 -18.12 1.79
CA ALA A 49 -32.65 -17.60 2.70
C ALA A 49 -32.00 -17.01 3.96
N PRO A 50 -32.72 -16.08 4.66
CA PRO A 50 -32.27 -15.58 5.95
C PRO A 50 -32.15 -16.71 6.97
N LEU A 51 -31.14 -16.69 7.82
CA LEU A 51 -30.93 -17.59 8.93
C LEU A 51 -31.52 -16.94 10.20
N GLY A 52 -32.80 -17.23 10.50
CA GLY A 52 -33.53 -16.63 11.64
C GLY A 52 -33.38 -15.10 11.68
N ASP A 53 -33.24 -14.52 12.88
CA ASP A 53 -33.08 -13.07 13.10
C ASP A 53 -31.61 -12.61 13.05
N THR A 54 -30.71 -13.46 12.58
CA THR A 54 -29.26 -13.14 12.57
C THR A 54 -28.85 -12.08 11.54
N GLY A 55 -29.75 -11.72 10.61
CA GLY A 55 -29.45 -10.83 9.49
C GLY A 55 -28.54 -11.46 8.40
N ARG A 56 -28.10 -12.71 8.58
CA ARG A 56 -27.28 -13.46 7.62
C ARG A 56 -28.15 -14.21 6.62
N THR A 57 -27.72 -14.25 5.37
CA THR A 57 -28.32 -15.11 4.33
C THR A 57 -27.43 -16.33 4.11
N VAL A 58 -28.00 -17.52 4.19
CA VAL A 58 -27.26 -18.79 4.08
C VAL A 58 -27.81 -19.65 2.94
N PRO A 59 -26.99 -20.58 2.38
CA PRO A 59 -27.49 -21.56 1.43
C PRO A 59 -28.55 -22.44 2.02
N VAL A 60 -29.62 -22.66 1.25
CA VAL A 60 -30.70 -23.60 1.55
C VAL A 60 -30.66 -24.73 0.56
N LEU A 61 -30.36 -25.91 1.02
CA LEU A 61 -30.48 -27.13 0.24
C LEU A 61 -31.88 -27.69 0.38
N ALA A 62 -32.59 -27.89 -0.73
CA ALA A 62 -33.92 -28.47 -0.78
C ALA A 62 -33.95 -29.66 -1.74
N TRP A 63 -34.81 -30.61 -1.48
CA TRP A 63 -35.14 -31.74 -2.37
C TRP A 63 -36.63 -32.00 -2.41
N GLY A 64 -37.11 -32.45 -3.59
CA GLY A 64 -38.54 -32.65 -3.84
C GLY A 64 -39.03 -34.06 -3.60
N THR A 65 -40.12 -34.40 -4.26
CA THR A 65 -40.72 -35.73 -4.28
C THR A 65 -40.82 -36.17 -5.76
N PRO A 66 -40.26 -37.36 -6.15
CA PRO A 66 -39.61 -38.34 -5.28
C PRO A 66 -38.27 -37.83 -4.74
N ARG A 67 -37.88 -38.25 -3.53
CA ARG A 67 -36.59 -37.89 -2.93
C ARG A 67 -35.46 -38.70 -3.56
N PRO A 68 -34.25 -38.14 -3.77
CA PRO A 68 -33.08 -38.91 -4.16
C PRO A 68 -32.57 -39.76 -2.98
N PRO A 69 -31.89 -40.89 -3.24
CA PRO A 69 -31.28 -41.70 -2.18
C PRO A 69 -30.08 -41.00 -1.55
N VAL A 70 -29.40 -40.15 -2.30
CA VAL A 70 -28.23 -39.33 -1.88
C VAL A 70 -28.35 -37.97 -2.53
N VAL A 71 -28.01 -36.92 -1.76
CA VAL A 71 -27.80 -35.55 -2.28
C VAL A 71 -26.33 -35.21 -2.13
N GLU A 72 -25.67 -34.90 -3.21
CA GLU A 72 -24.26 -34.53 -3.24
C GLU A 72 -24.08 -33.07 -3.65
N LEU A 73 -23.36 -32.32 -2.84
CA LEU A 73 -23.01 -30.93 -3.08
C LEU A 73 -21.49 -30.79 -3.19
N ALA A 74 -21.02 -30.27 -4.29
CA ALA A 74 -19.63 -29.85 -4.43
C ALA A 74 -19.48 -28.35 -4.19
N LEU A 75 -18.42 -27.98 -3.52
CA LEU A 75 -17.99 -26.60 -3.33
C LEU A 75 -17.15 -26.18 -4.54
N GLN A 76 -17.57 -25.13 -5.24
CA GLN A 76 -16.90 -24.63 -6.44
C GLN A 76 -16.20 -23.28 -6.15
N GLY A 77 -15.17 -22.97 -6.92
CA GLY A 77 -14.41 -21.73 -6.77
C GLY A 77 -13.15 -21.88 -5.91
N ARG A 78 -12.58 -20.74 -5.47
CA ARG A 78 -11.42 -20.73 -4.57
C ARG A 78 -11.85 -21.09 -3.17
N THR A 79 -11.71 -22.35 -2.78
CA THR A 79 -11.92 -22.79 -1.40
C THR A 79 -10.64 -22.53 -0.60
N PRO A 80 -10.76 -22.14 0.69
CA PRO A 80 -9.60 -21.97 1.57
C PRO A 80 -8.75 -23.23 1.61
N LYS A 81 -7.45 -23.08 1.50
CA LYS A 81 -6.48 -24.15 1.70
C LYS A 81 -6.30 -24.35 3.20
N LEU A 82 -6.38 -25.59 3.66
CA LEU A 82 -6.14 -25.95 5.04
C LEU A 82 -4.65 -26.20 5.25
N GLU A 83 -4.09 -25.61 6.28
CA GLU A 83 -2.71 -25.90 6.69
C GLU A 83 -2.53 -27.34 7.15
N LYS A 84 -1.29 -27.80 7.13
CA LYS A 84 -0.92 -29.12 7.60
C LYS A 84 -1.23 -29.27 9.10
N PHE A 85 -1.97 -30.33 9.45
CA PHE A 85 -2.24 -30.73 10.82
C PHE A 85 -2.01 -32.24 10.97
N GLU A 86 -1.80 -32.71 12.18
CA GLU A 86 -1.77 -34.15 12.47
C GLU A 86 -3.18 -34.70 12.67
N ARG A 87 -4.01 -33.99 13.42
CA ARG A 87 -5.40 -34.29 13.68
C ARG A 87 -6.23 -33.01 13.66
N ALA A 88 -7.50 -33.10 13.19
CA ALA A 88 -8.43 -31.98 13.26
C ALA A 88 -9.85 -32.47 13.54
N GLU A 89 -10.64 -31.62 14.22
CA GLU A 89 -12.09 -31.74 14.32
C GLU A 89 -12.73 -30.75 13.34
N PHE A 90 -13.62 -31.24 12.46
CA PHE A 90 -14.48 -30.39 11.64
C PHE A 90 -15.88 -30.35 12.26
N ILE A 91 -16.46 -29.16 12.37
CA ILE A 91 -17.78 -28.93 12.95
C ILE A 91 -18.66 -28.30 11.87
N LEU A 92 -19.57 -29.06 11.31
CA LEU A 92 -20.59 -28.60 10.35
C LEU A 92 -21.86 -28.19 11.12
N THR A 93 -22.18 -26.91 11.06
CA THR A 93 -23.40 -26.36 11.66
C THR A 93 -24.50 -26.24 10.60
N LEU A 94 -25.66 -26.77 10.90
CA LEU A 94 -26.85 -26.80 10.06
C LEU A 94 -28.07 -26.33 10.84
N ASN A 95 -29.07 -25.79 10.15
CA ASN A 95 -30.38 -25.53 10.72
C ASN A 95 -31.43 -26.29 9.94
N ALA A 96 -32.21 -27.14 10.64
CA ALA A 96 -33.30 -27.93 10.09
C ALA A 96 -34.64 -27.37 10.58
N PRO A 97 -35.55 -26.95 9.69
CA PRO A 97 -36.89 -26.44 10.09
C PRO A 97 -37.73 -27.45 10.85
N GLU A 98 -37.46 -28.74 10.67
CA GLU A 98 -38.11 -29.86 11.33
C GLU A 98 -37.07 -30.98 11.55
N ALA A 99 -37.43 -31.96 12.39
CA ALA A 99 -36.58 -33.16 12.57
C ALA A 99 -36.56 -34.00 11.29
N LEU A 100 -35.35 -34.41 10.86
CA LEU A 100 -35.13 -35.16 9.63
C LEU A 100 -34.41 -36.48 9.92
N PRO A 101 -35.04 -37.63 9.69
CA PRO A 101 -34.41 -38.92 9.83
C PRO A 101 -33.45 -39.19 8.64
N LEU A 102 -32.22 -38.76 8.73
CA LEU A 102 -31.15 -39.01 7.75
C LEU A 102 -30.30 -40.19 8.19
N ARG A 103 -29.68 -40.89 7.24
CA ARG A 103 -28.70 -41.92 7.55
C ARG A 103 -27.40 -41.29 8.06
N ARG A 104 -26.88 -40.30 7.34
CA ARG A 104 -25.69 -39.50 7.71
C ARG A 104 -25.50 -38.31 6.76
N ILE A 105 -24.74 -37.34 7.20
CA ILE A 105 -24.15 -36.27 6.34
C ILE A 105 -22.65 -36.47 6.40
N VAL A 106 -21.99 -36.65 5.24
CA VAL A 106 -20.54 -36.87 5.16
C VAL A 106 -19.85 -35.62 4.67
N LEU A 107 -18.65 -35.35 5.20
CA LEU A 107 -17.73 -34.28 4.77
C LEU A 107 -16.75 -34.84 3.74
N ARG A 108 -16.48 -34.08 2.69
CA ARG A 108 -15.50 -34.41 1.66
C ARG A 108 -14.39 -33.38 1.63
N LEU A 109 -13.16 -33.84 1.75
CA LEU A 109 -11.94 -33.04 1.61
C LEU A 109 -11.17 -33.54 0.40
N ALA A 110 -10.58 -32.66 -0.38
CA ALA A 110 -9.69 -33.00 -1.50
C ALA A 110 -8.29 -32.47 -1.20
N ASP A 111 -7.28 -33.24 -1.57
CA ASP A 111 -5.88 -32.87 -1.43
C ASP A 111 -5.31 -32.17 -2.66
N ARG A 112 -4.00 -31.91 -2.68
CA ARG A 112 -3.29 -31.24 -3.79
C ARG A 112 -3.35 -32.06 -5.09
N SER A 113 -3.32 -33.40 -5.00
CA SER A 113 -3.42 -34.31 -6.16
C SER A 113 -4.85 -34.36 -6.74
N GLY A 114 -5.85 -33.91 -6.01
CA GLY A 114 -7.28 -34.06 -6.32
C GLY A 114 -7.87 -35.35 -5.75
N GLU A 115 -7.12 -36.09 -4.93
CA GLU A 115 -7.65 -37.25 -4.22
C GLU A 115 -8.68 -36.78 -3.16
N THR A 116 -9.86 -37.42 -3.13
CA THR A 116 -10.97 -37.02 -2.28
C THR A 116 -11.15 -38.03 -1.15
N PHE A 117 -11.13 -37.50 0.06
CA PHE A 117 -11.33 -38.24 1.32
C PHE A 117 -12.72 -37.93 1.90
N GLN A 118 -13.52 -38.96 2.17
CA GLN A 118 -14.86 -38.82 2.70
C GLN A 118 -14.92 -39.25 4.16
N PHE A 119 -15.35 -38.36 5.03
CA PHE A 119 -15.45 -38.55 6.47
C PHE A 119 -16.94 -38.65 6.90
N ALA A 120 -17.25 -39.63 7.74
CA ALA A 120 -18.55 -39.73 8.41
C ALA A 120 -18.52 -38.92 9.71
N PRO A 121 -19.69 -38.43 10.18
CA PRO A 121 -19.78 -37.76 11.48
C PRO A 121 -19.45 -38.74 12.62
N ASP A 122 -18.85 -38.23 13.69
CA ASP A 122 -18.46 -39.02 14.87
C ASP A 122 -19.66 -39.66 15.56
N LYS A 123 -20.84 -39.01 15.47
CA LYS A 123 -22.15 -39.56 15.88
C LYS A 123 -23.05 -39.63 14.66
N ALA A 124 -23.47 -40.83 14.31
CA ALA A 124 -24.47 -41.03 13.27
C ALA A 124 -25.89 -40.71 13.81
N GLY A 125 -26.75 -40.17 12.95
CA GLY A 125 -28.13 -39.87 13.30
C GLY A 125 -28.81 -38.89 12.35
N GLY A 126 -30.11 -38.70 12.48
CA GLY A 126 -30.84 -37.63 11.79
C GLY A 126 -30.64 -36.27 12.44
N LEU A 127 -31.21 -35.25 11.83
CA LEU A 127 -31.23 -33.88 12.36
C LEU A 127 -32.40 -33.65 13.29
N VAL A 128 -32.20 -32.95 14.39
CA VAL A 128 -33.30 -32.42 15.22
C VAL A 128 -33.77 -31.08 14.65
N GLN A 129 -35.01 -30.69 15.02
CA GLN A 129 -35.50 -29.36 14.66
C GLN A 129 -34.61 -28.27 15.26
N GLY A 130 -34.27 -27.23 14.46
CA GLY A 130 -33.40 -26.15 14.85
C GLY A 130 -31.94 -26.40 14.50
N ARG A 131 -31.01 -25.85 15.31
CA ARG A 131 -29.55 -25.90 15.10
C ARG A 131 -29.00 -27.30 15.42
N ASN A 132 -28.18 -27.81 14.50
CA ASN A 132 -27.46 -29.08 14.61
C ASN A 132 -25.96 -28.84 14.38
N GLU A 133 -25.12 -29.52 15.17
CA GLU A 133 -23.66 -29.53 14.99
C GLU A 133 -23.21 -30.98 14.75
N LEU A 134 -22.64 -31.21 13.57
CA LEU A 134 -22.06 -32.51 13.20
C LEU A 134 -20.53 -32.39 13.28
N ARG A 135 -19.92 -33.34 14.02
CA ARG A 135 -18.47 -33.34 14.24
C ARG A 135 -17.81 -34.47 13.48
N TYR A 136 -16.64 -34.19 12.87
CA TYR A 136 -15.88 -35.13 12.06
C TYR A 136 -14.43 -35.10 12.54
N THR A 137 -13.93 -36.21 13.05
CA THR A 137 -12.52 -36.34 13.40
C THR A 137 -11.72 -36.79 12.17
N VAL A 138 -10.74 -36.01 11.79
CA VAL A 138 -9.80 -36.28 10.69
C VAL A 138 -8.39 -36.49 11.26
N ASP A 139 -7.89 -37.70 11.09
CA ASP A 139 -6.48 -38.05 11.38
C ASP A 139 -5.72 -38.07 10.05
N ALA A 140 -4.74 -37.17 9.89
CA ALA A 140 -4.04 -37.00 8.63
C ALA A 140 -3.07 -38.15 8.32
N ALA A 141 -2.56 -38.86 9.37
CA ALA A 141 -1.67 -40.00 9.21
C ALA A 141 -2.42 -41.27 8.80
N ALA A 142 -3.70 -41.37 9.19
CA ALA A 142 -4.55 -42.54 8.93
C ALA A 142 -5.99 -42.10 8.53
N PRO A 143 -6.17 -41.48 7.39
CA PRO A 143 -7.48 -41.02 6.96
C PRO A 143 -8.45 -42.19 6.78
N LYS A 144 -9.51 -42.22 7.60
CA LYS A 144 -10.55 -43.26 7.57
C LYS A 144 -11.69 -42.86 6.68
N GLY A 145 -12.18 -43.79 5.83
CA GLY A 145 -13.32 -43.55 4.97
C GLY A 145 -13.13 -43.98 3.54
N SER A 146 -14.04 -43.57 2.67
CA SER A 146 -13.91 -43.79 1.22
C SER A 146 -12.93 -42.78 0.62
N ILE A 147 -12.02 -43.25 -0.24
CA ILE A 147 -10.98 -42.43 -0.86
C ILE A 147 -11.00 -42.73 -2.36
N TRP A 148 -10.98 -41.69 -3.20
CA TRP A 148 -10.98 -41.84 -4.67
C TRP A 148 -10.40 -40.60 -5.39
N GLY A 149 -10.01 -40.77 -6.64
CA GLY A 149 -9.45 -39.70 -7.48
C GLY A 149 -7.95 -39.52 -7.29
N GLY A 150 -7.43 -38.38 -7.72
CA GLY A 150 -6.05 -37.99 -7.56
C GLY A 150 -5.02 -38.99 -8.05
N ASP A 151 -3.92 -39.13 -7.34
CA ASP A 151 -2.82 -40.06 -7.65
C ASP A 151 -3.02 -41.48 -7.06
N GLY A 152 -4.09 -41.69 -6.27
CA GLY A 152 -4.50 -42.98 -5.72
C GLY A 152 -3.60 -43.52 -4.63
N ASN A 153 -2.72 -42.69 -4.05
CA ASN A 153 -1.75 -43.12 -3.01
C ASN A 153 -2.38 -43.31 -1.62
N LYS A 154 -3.64 -42.84 -1.43
CA LYS A 154 -4.43 -42.88 -0.20
C LYS A 154 -3.79 -42.16 0.99
N LYS A 155 -2.88 -41.23 0.72
CA LYS A 155 -2.25 -40.35 1.68
C LYS A 155 -2.66 -38.91 1.39
N ILE A 156 -2.72 -38.08 2.42
CA ILE A 156 -3.02 -36.66 2.26
C ILE A 156 -1.80 -35.90 1.74
N ASP A 157 -1.91 -35.38 0.51
CA ASP A 157 -0.95 -34.48 -0.11
C ASP A 157 -1.38 -33.04 0.11
N TRP A 158 -0.67 -32.36 0.99
CA TRP A 158 -1.00 -31.00 1.40
C TRP A 158 -0.85 -29.96 0.28
N PRO A 159 -1.69 -28.89 0.25
CA PRO A 159 -2.77 -28.57 1.19
C PRO A 159 -4.07 -29.30 0.89
N LEU A 160 -4.87 -29.50 1.94
CA LEU A 160 -6.27 -29.92 1.83
C LEU A 160 -7.18 -28.75 1.48
N ARG A 161 -8.36 -29.07 0.93
CA ARG A 161 -9.46 -28.14 0.71
C ARG A 161 -10.80 -28.83 0.96
N VAL A 162 -11.81 -28.07 1.34
CA VAL A 162 -13.17 -28.60 1.43
C VAL A 162 -13.70 -28.83 0.00
N ALA A 163 -14.02 -30.08 -0.33
CA ALA A 163 -14.56 -30.45 -1.64
C ALA A 163 -16.09 -30.44 -1.68
N GLY A 164 -16.73 -30.76 -0.56
CA GLY A 164 -18.20 -30.78 -0.51
C GLY A 164 -18.77 -31.57 0.65
N ILE A 165 -20.06 -31.81 0.59
CA ILE A 165 -20.82 -32.71 1.51
C ILE A 165 -21.70 -33.63 0.71
N ALA A 166 -22.02 -34.79 1.31
CA ALA A 166 -23.07 -35.66 0.78
C ALA A 166 -24.04 -36.10 1.90
N ILE A 167 -25.34 -36.09 1.59
CA ILE A 167 -26.42 -36.42 2.50
C ILE A 167 -26.99 -37.77 2.09
N ASP A 168 -26.75 -38.80 2.88
CA ASP A 168 -27.33 -40.12 2.66
C ASP A 168 -28.73 -40.16 3.31
N MET A 169 -29.75 -40.42 2.51
CA MET A 169 -31.12 -40.55 2.97
C MET A 169 -31.36 -41.95 3.51
N ASN A 170 -32.18 -42.09 4.56
CA ASN A 170 -32.70 -43.37 4.97
C ASN A 170 -34.10 -43.65 4.36
N ARG A 171 -34.69 -44.81 4.60
CA ARG A 171 -36.00 -45.15 4.04
C ARG A 171 -37.15 -44.25 4.56
N GLU A 172 -36.98 -43.71 5.75
CA GLU A 172 -37.98 -42.87 6.43
C GLU A 172 -37.82 -41.38 6.13
N THR A 173 -36.73 -40.96 5.41
CA THR A 173 -36.52 -39.55 5.06
C THR A 173 -37.59 -39.07 4.11
N PRO A 174 -38.39 -38.05 4.45
CA PRO A 174 -39.47 -37.60 3.56
C PRO A 174 -38.94 -36.77 2.39
N GLY A 175 -39.68 -36.76 1.26
CA GLY A 175 -39.51 -35.83 0.17
C GLY A 175 -40.01 -34.42 0.51
N GLY A 176 -39.70 -33.43 -0.31
CA GLY A 176 -40.18 -32.06 -0.12
C GLY A 176 -39.60 -31.35 1.10
N ARG A 177 -38.33 -31.59 1.43
CA ARG A 177 -37.67 -31.05 2.64
C ARG A 177 -36.48 -30.14 2.31
N ARG A 178 -36.02 -29.38 3.30
CA ARG A 178 -34.93 -28.47 3.20
C ARG A 178 -34.10 -28.38 4.48
N ILE A 179 -32.82 -28.01 4.32
CA ILE A 179 -31.91 -27.66 5.41
C ILE A 179 -31.14 -26.37 5.04
N GLN A 180 -30.73 -25.62 6.04
CA GLN A 180 -29.88 -24.45 5.89
C GLN A 180 -28.44 -24.80 6.30
N LEU A 181 -27.48 -24.48 5.44
CA LEU A 181 -26.05 -24.64 5.74
C LEU A 181 -25.55 -23.37 6.41
N ASP A 182 -25.21 -23.45 7.70
CA ASP A 182 -24.76 -22.27 8.46
C ASP A 182 -23.25 -22.06 8.34
N SER A 183 -22.43 -23.00 8.82
CA SER A 183 -20.98 -22.86 8.82
C SER A 183 -20.27 -24.21 8.89
N LEU A 184 -18.99 -24.22 8.48
CA LEU A 184 -18.06 -25.32 8.71
C LEU A 184 -16.82 -24.74 9.40
N GLU A 185 -16.54 -25.21 10.61
CA GLU A 185 -15.34 -24.86 11.38
C GLU A 185 -14.33 -26.03 11.34
N CYS A 186 -13.03 -25.73 11.27
CA CYS A 186 -11.97 -26.72 11.42
C CYS A 186 -11.12 -26.34 12.62
N ARG A 187 -10.96 -27.25 13.57
CA ARG A 187 -10.11 -27.11 14.75
C ARG A 187 -8.95 -28.11 14.66
N PRO A 188 -7.76 -27.71 14.22
CA PRO A 188 -6.60 -28.59 14.18
C PRO A 188 -6.01 -28.81 15.59
N SER A 189 -5.31 -29.94 15.76
CA SER A 189 -4.49 -30.19 16.94
C SER A 189 -3.28 -29.23 16.96
N GLY A 190 -2.77 -28.94 18.16
CA GLY A 190 -1.65 -28.02 18.36
C GLY A 190 -2.09 -26.57 18.57
N GLU A 191 -1.12 -25.69 18.61
CA GLU A 191 -1.31 -24.26 18.91
C GLU A 191 -1.74 -23.48 17.67
N HIS A 192 -3.03 -23.11 17.63
CA HIS A 192 -3.63 -22.35 16.52
C HIS A 192 -4.45 -21.19 17.06
N ALA A 193 -4.22 -20.00 16.48
CA ALA A 193 -4.98 -18.82 16.83
C ALA A 193 -5.34 -17.99 15.58
N ALA A 194 -6.53 -17.41 15.61
CA ALA A 194 -6.90 -16.29 14.76
C ALA A 194 -6.74 -15.00 15.57
N ILE A 195 -5.99 -14.02 15.01
CA ILE A 195 -5.74 -12.75 15.67
C ILE A 195 -6.31 -11.65 14.81
N SER A 196 -7.14 -10.78 15.40
CA SER A 196 -7.83 -9.70 14.70
C SER A 196 -7.88 -8.45 15.56
N LEU A 197 -8.15 -7.30 14.94
CA LEU A 197 -8.32 -6.04 15.64
C LEU A 197 -9.80 -5.64 15.67
N ARG A 198 -10.32 -5.33 16.86
CA ARG A 198 -11.71 -4.86 17.07
C ARG A 198 -11.73 -3.37 17.37
N THR A 199 -12.15 -2.56 16.40
CA THR A 199 -12.38 -1.12 16.55
C THR A 199 -13.89 -0.77 16.60
N GLY A 200 -14.77 -1.72 16.30
CA GLY A 200 -16.20 -1.49 16.09
C GLY A 200 -16.54 -0.95 14.71
N HIS A 201 -15.57 -0.84 13.80
CA HIS A 201 -15.76 -0.43 12.41
C HIS A 201 -15.02 -1.36 11.45
N ARG A 202 -15.67 -1.73 10.34
CA ARG A 202 -15.13 -2.72 9.37
C ARG A 202 -13.81 -2.29 8.69
N LEU A 203 -13.49 -1.00 8.68
CA LEU A 203 -12.24 -0.44 8.13
C LEU A 203 -11.21 -0.14 9.23
N ASN A 204 -11.30 -0.76 10.38
CA ASN A 204 -10.45 -0.49 11.55
C ASN A 204 -10.38 1.00 11.91
N LEU A 205 -11.51 1.72 11.82
CA LEU A 205 -11.61 3.13 12.15
C LEU A 205 -12.17 3.36 13.56
N LEU A 206 -11.64 4.36 14.24
CA LEU A 206 -12.20 4.96 15.44
C LEU A 206 -12.91 6.26 15.03
N LEU A 207 -14.22 6.19 14.86
CA LEU A 207 -15.04 7.37 14.54
C LEU A 207 -15.25 8.24 15.78
N PRO A 208 -15.66 9.51 15.66
CA PRO A 208 -15.72 10.47 16.79
C PRO A 208 -16.55 10.01 17.99
N GLU A 209 -17.62 9.24 17.76
CA GLU A 209 -18.50 8.70 18.78
C GLU A 209 -17.85 7.61 19.64
N ARG A 210 -16.83 6.92 19.13
CA ARG A 210 -16.15 5.86 19.88
C ARG A 210 -15.18 6.42 20.90
N LYS A 211 -15.43 6.09 22.18
CA LYS A 211 -14.61 6.52 23.33
C LYS A 211 -13.75 5.40 23.91
N THR A 212 -14.05 4.14 23.58
CA THR A 212 -13.27 2.98 24.07
C THR A 212 -12.05 2.72 23.18
N PRO A 213 -10.92 2.26 23.74
CA PRO A 213 -9.76 1.87 22.95
C PRO A 213 -10.08 0.69 22.01
N PRO A 214 -9.29 0.47 20.98
CA PRO A 214 -9.38 -0.76 20.18
C PRO A 214 -8.85 -1.95 20.97
N GLU A 215 -9.25 -3.15 20.57
CA GLU A 215 -8.89 -4.40 21.24
C GLU A 215 -8.25 -5.37 20.25
N LEU A 216 -7.12 -5.97 20.62
CA LEU A 216 -6.60 -7.13 19.91
C LEU A 216 -7.36 -8.36 20.41
N VAL A 217 -8.04 -9.05 19.51
CA VAL A 217 -8.83 -10.25 19.80
C VAL A 217 -8.05 -11.47 19.36
N ILE A 218 -7.74 -12.35 20.29
CA ILE A 218 -7.06 -13.62 20.04
C ILE A 218 -8.06 -14.74 20.26
N ARG A 219 -8.43 -15.44 19.21
CA ARG A 219 -9.34 -16.61 19.26
C ARG A 219 -8.52 -17.89 19.15
N ASN A 220 -8.68 -18.80 20.09
CA ASN A 220 -8.13 -20.13 20.00
C ASN A 220 -8.92 -20.96 18.97
N THR A 221 -8.30 -21.29 17.86
CA THR A 221 -8.90 -22.08 16.77
C THR A 221 -8.45 -23.55 16.81
N GLY A 222 -7.62 -23.92 17.80
CA GLY A 222 -7.16 -25.30 18.03
C GLY A 222 -8.08 -26.11 18.94
N LEU A 223 -7.70 -27.40 19.10
CA LEU A 223 -8.42 -28.36 19.95
C LEU A 223 -8.01 -28.28 21.43
N GLU A 224 -6.82 -27.83 21.73
CA GLU A 224 -6.26 -27.75 23.07
C GLU A 224 -6.33 -26.31 23.62
N PRO A 225 -6.29 -26.10 24.96
CA PRO A 225 -6.09 -24.79 25.54
C PRO A 225 -4.81 -24.12 24.99
N LEU A 226 -4.91 -22.87 24.62
CA LEU A 226 -3.81 -22.09 24.06
C LEU A 226 -3.24 -21.16 25.14
N GLU A 227 -1.95 -21.32 25.45
CA GLU A 227 -1.22 -20.43 26.35
C GLU A 227 -0.23 -19.63 25.52
N LEU A 228 -0.34 -18.29 25.55
CA LEU A 228 0.49 -17.39 24.79
C LEU A 228 1.18 -16.39 25.69
N THR A 229 2.46 -16.15 25.42
CA THR A 229 3.27 -15.09 26.03
C THR A 229 4.02 -14.33 24.96
N GLY A 230 4.28 -13.06 25.17
CA GLY A 230 5.01 -12.25 24.18
C GLY A 230 4.85 -10.76 24.33
N THR A 231 4.86 -10.03 23.24
CA THR A 231 4.81 -8.57 23.23
C THR A 231 3.87 -8.00 22.17
N LEU A 232 3.24 -6.86 22.50
CA LEU A 232 2.60 -5.96 21.53
C LEU A 232 3.45 -4.72 21.40
N THR A 233 3.77 -4.31 20.19
CA THR A 233 4.44 -3.05 19.90
C THR A 233 3.48 -2.15 19.14
N ILE A 234 3.09 -1.02 19.74
CA ILE A 234 2.18 -0.04 19.15
C ILE A 234 3.04 1.13 18.69
N SER A 235 2.97 1.46 17.41
CA SER A 235 3.66 2.59 16.81
C SER A 235 2.66 3.55 16.16
N ASP A 236 2.93 4.84 16.25
CA ASP A 236 2.19 5.89 15.53
C ASP A 236 2.95 6.40 14.30
N ALA A 237 2.33 7.26 13.52
CA ALA A 237 2.97 7.89 12.37
C ALA A 237 4.01 8.97 12.76
N GLY A 238 4.17 9.29 14.03
CA GLY A 238 5.04 10.35 14.56
C GLY A 238 6.31 9.87 15.28
N ASP A 239 6.72 8.59 15.11
CA ASP A 239 7.85 7.95 15.80
C ASP A 239 7.60 7.62 17.29
N GLY A 240 6.35 7.70 17.77
CA GLY A 240 5.96 7.15 19.07
C GLY A 240 5.94 5.62 19.00
N ILE A 241 6.67 4.96 19.91
CA ILE A 241 6.69 3.51 20.04
C ILE A 241 6.44 3.12 21.48
N ARG A 242 5.54 2.18 21.69
CA ARG A 242 5.21 1.62 23.00
C ARG A 242 5.19 0.09 22.90
N THR A 243 5.86 -0.59 23.81
CA THR A 243 5.88 -2.07 23.85
C THR A 243 5.29 -2.55 25.17
N GLU A 244 4.36 -3.49 25.11
CA GLU A 244 3.66 -4.07 26.26
C GLU A 244 3.80 -5.58 26.28
N PRO A 245 4.06 -6.18 27.45
CA PRO A 245 4.07 -7.63 27.59
C PRO A 245 2.65 -8.19 27.55
N VAL A 246 2.49 -9.36 26.99
CA VAL A 246 1.21 -10.10 26.92
C VAL A 246 1.38 -11.51 27.50
N SER A 247 0.40 -11.93 28.30
CA SER A 247 0.23 -13.31 28.73
C SER A 247 -1.25 -13.64 28.79
N CYS A 248 -1.69 -14.69 28.11
CA CYS A 248 -3.09 -15.13 28.14
C CYS A 248 -3.21 -16.64 27.99
N ARG A 249 -4.31 -17.20 28.56
CA ARG A 249 -4.73 -18.60 28.40
C ARG A 249 -6.15 -18.63 27.84
N ILE A 250 -6.35 -19.35 26.75
CA ILE A 250 -7.60 -19.35 25.99
C ILE A 250 -8.07 -20.79 25.81
N ALA A 251 -9.30 -21.09 26.28
CA ALA A 251 -9.92 -22.39 26.06
C ALA A 251 -10.16 -22.65 24.55
N PRO A 252 -10.27 -23.92 24.10
CA PRO A 252 -10.62 -24.24 22.73
C PRO A 252 -11.90 -23.53 22.27
N GLY A 253 -11.83 -22.81 21.13
CA GLY A 253 -12.93 -21.99 20.61
C GLY A 253 -13.23 -20.70 21.39
N GLY A 254 -12.48 -20.43 22.48
CA GLY A 254 -12.62 -19.21 23.28
C GLY A 254 -11.83 -18.02 22.68
N GLU A 255 -12.06 -16.83 23.27
CA GLU A 255 -11.40 -15.59 22.87
C GLU A 255 -10.74 -14.89 24.08
N ALA A 256 -9.60 -14.26 23.88
CA ALA A 256 -9.03 -13.25 24.76
C ALA A 256 -9.13 -11.89 24.05
N MET A 257 -9.61 -10.88 24.78
CA MET A 257 -9.70 -9.49 24.32
C MET A 257 -8.69 -8.67 25.08
N LEU A 258 -7.72 -8.10 24.36
CA LEU A 258 -6.63 -7.30 24.93
C LEU A 258 -6.84 -5.84 24.51
N PRO A 259 -7.35 -4.96 25.42
CA PRO A 259 -7.44 -3.54 25.13
C PRO A 259 -6.04 -2.97 24.83
N LEU A 260 -5.92 -2.22 23.73
CA LEU A 260 -4.65 -1.59 23.38
C LEU A 260 -4.42 -0.37 24.29
N PRO A 261 -3.31 -0.30 25.02
CA PRO A 261 -3.01 0.82 25.90
C PRO A 261 -2.64 2.06 25.08
N GLY A 262 -3.15 3.23 25.45
CA GLY A 262 -2.85 4.51 24.81
C GLY A 262 -4.02 5.48 24.82
N ASP A 263 -3.74 6.72 24.46
CA ASP A 263 -4.75 7.75 24.18
C ASP A 263 -4.94 7.86 22.66
N TYR A 264 -6.13 7.51 22.20
CA TYR A 264 -6.50 7.52 20.79
C TYR A 264 -7.60 8.57 20.50
N MET A 265 -7.66 9.65 21.30
CA MET A 265 -8.69 10.68 21.16
C MET A 265 -8.42 11.69 20.05
N GLN A 266 -7.16 11.89 19.68
CA GLN A 266 -6.76 12.73 18.55
C GLN A 266 -6.83 11.96 17.24
N GLN A 267 -7.03 12.67 16.13
CA GLN A 267 -6.95 12.08 14.79
C GLN A 267 -5.53 11.57 14.54
N GLY A 268 -5.41 10.39 13.93
CA GLY A 268 -4.11 9.78 13.73
C GLY A 268 -4.20 8.37 13.19
N TRP A 269 -3.06 7.75 13.11
CA TRP A 269 -2.87 6.39 12.63
C TRP A 269 -1.92 5.63 13.52
N TRP A 270 -2.20 4.35 13.75
CA TRP A 270 -1.42 3.46 14.59
C TRP A 270 -1.31 2.09 13.95
N LYS A 271 -0.18 1.43 14.22
CA LYS A 271 0.11 0.05 13.88
C LYS A 271 0.39 -0.72 15.15
N VAL A 272 -0.22 -1.88 15.32
CA VAL A 272 0.09 -2.83 16.38
C VAL A 272 0.78 -4.05 15.78
N ASP A 273 2.03 -4.26 16.12
CA ASP A 273 2.79 -5.48 15.81
C ASP A 273 2.72 -6.41 17.02
N TYR A 274 2.41 -7.68 16.79
CA TYR A 274 2.40 -8.70 17.84
C TYR A 274 3.41 -9.80 17.55
N ARG A 275 4.10 -10.25 18.62
CA ARG A 275 4.99 -11.41 18.63
C ARG A 275 4.66 -12.25 19.84
N LEU A 276 3.97 -13.36 19.64
CA LEU A 276 3.45 -14.22 20.69
C LEU A 276 4.05 -15.62 20.51
N LYS A 277 4.37 -16.28 21.63
CA LYS A 277 4.89 -17.65 21.64
C LYS A 277 3.96 -18.54 22.42
N GLY A 278 3.63 -19.67 21.84
CA GLY A 278 2.94 -20.76 22.52
C GLY A 278 3.85 -21.60 23.42
N ALA A 279 3.27 -22.48 24.21
CA ALA A 279 3.99 -23.40 25.09
C ALA A 279 4.94 -24.34 24.33
N SER A 280 4.62 -24.71 23.09
CA SER A 280 5.48 -25.48 22.19
C SER A 280 6.69 -24.71 21.66
N GLY A 281 6.74 -23.39 21.88
CA GLY A 281 7.73 -22.48 21.29
C GLY A 281 7.35 -21.99 19.90
N LYS A 282 6.19 -22.37 19.36
CA LYS A 282 5.68 -21.84 18.09
C LYS A 282 5.44 -20.34 18.20
N GLU A 283 5.98 -19.57 17.26
CA GLU A 283 5.81 -18.13 17.21
C GLU A 283 4.62 -17.78 16.32
N LEU A 284 3.75 -16.88 16.84
CA LEU A 284 2.66 -16.22 16.11
C LEU A 284 3.01 -14.74 16.01
N ALA A 285 3.25 -14.25 14.81
CA ALA A 285 3.60 -12.85 14.58
C ALA A 285 2.77 -12.25 13.45
N GLY A 286 2.46 -10.98 13.57
CA GLY A 286 1.71 -10.23 12.57
C GLY A 286 1.50 -8.79 12.96
N SER A 287 0.72 -8.08 12.17
CA SER A 287 0.40 -6.67 12.43
C SER A 287 -1.01 -6.29 12.00
N HIS A 288 -1.58 -5.33 12.70
CA HIS A 288 -2.83 -4.65 12.32
C HIS A 288 -2.66 -3.14 12.34
N ARG A 289 -3.48 -2.45 11.55
CA ARG A 289 -3.52 -0.99 11.48
C ARG A 289 -4.89 -0.48 11.84
N PHE A 290 -4.93 0.68 12.48
CA PHE A 290 -6.17 1.40 12.75
C PHE A 290 -5.92 2.91 12.73
N ALA A 291 -7.00 3.67 12.59
CA ALA A 291 -6.91 5.12 12.54
C ALA A 291 -8.12 5.77 13.23
N ARG A 292 -7.90 6.97 13.78
CA ARG A 292 -8.99 7.88 14.15
C ARG A 292 -9.09 8.98 13.13
N MET A 293 -10.30 9.21 12.61
CA MET A 293 -10.57 10.27 11.64
C MET A 293 -12.01 10.78 11.78
N ASN A 294 -12.24 11.97 11.27
CA ASN A 294 -13.58 12.53 11.11
C ASN A 294 -14.11 12.19 9.71
N PRO A 295 -15.24 11.50 9.57
CA PRO A 295 -15.83 11.23 8.26
C PRO A 295 -16.05 12.53 7.49
N ALA A 296 -15.87 12.48 6.19
CA ALA A 296 -16.12 13.65 5.35
C ALA A 296 -17.60 14.04 5.41
N GLY A 297 -17.84 15.29 5.78
CA GLY A 297 -19.19 15.87 5.76
C GLY A 297 -19.63 16.20 4.33
N PRO A 298 -20.93 16.58 4.14
CA PRO A 298 -21.42 17.00 2.84
C PRO A 298 -20.67 18.23 2.34
N THR A 299 -20.54 18.34 1.03
CA THR A 299 -19.93 19.49 0.39
C THR A 299 -20.94 20.62 0.23
N PRO A 300 -20.57 21.92 0.46
CA PRO A 300 -21.43 23.04 0.20
C PRO A 300 -21.82 23.14 -1.29
N GLU A 301 -23.09 23.39 -1.60
CA GLU A 301 -23.65 23.39 -2.99
C GLU A 301 -23.06 24.45 -3.94
N ARG A 302 -22.23 25.39 -3.50
CA ARG A 302 -21.86 26.57 -4.25
C ARG A 302 -20.43 26.64 -4.80
N ALA A 303 -19.67 25.56 -4.75
CA ALA A 303 -18.28 25.62 -5.15
C ALA A 303 -18.04 24.99 -6.52
N GLN A 304 -17.29 25.67 -7.40
CA GLN A 304 -16.49 24.98 -8.41
C GLN A 304 -15.49 24.12 -7.66
N GLU A 305 -15.89 22.88 -7.38
CA GLU A 305 -15.13 22.01 -6.52
C GLU A 305 -13.97 21.41 -7.29
N PHE A 306 -12.79 21.48 -6.67
CA PHE A 306 -11.71 20.59 -7.02
C PHE A 306 -12.17 19.14 -6.74
N LEU A 307 -12.05 18.27 -7.75
CA LEU A 307 -12.47 16.87 -7.63
C LEU A 307 -11.41 16.06 -6.90
N PHE A 308 -11.64 15.83 -5.62
CA PHE A 308 -10.90 14.85 -4.82
C PHE A 308 -11.23 13.45 -5.33
N GLY A 309 -10.33 12.87 -6.12
CA GLY A 309 -10.56 11.61 -6.81
C GLY A 309 -9.64 10.48 -6.38
N LEU A 310 -10.07 9.27 -6.68
CA LEU A 310 -9.36 8.03 -6.46
C LEU A 310 -9.43 7.16 -7.71
N CYS A 311 -8.49 6.22 -7.86
CA CYS A 311 -8.63 5.08 -8.74
C CYS A 311 -8.99 3.83 -7.93
N GLY A 312 -9.67 2.88 -8.55
CA GLY A 312 -10.00 1.59 -7.93
C GLY A 312 -10.39 0.55 -8.97
N HIS A 313 -10.51 -0.69 -8.54
CA HIS A 313 -10.92 -1.82 -9.37
C HIS A 313 -11.99 -2.67 -8.67
N PRO A 314 -13.07 -2.06 -8.13
CA PRO A 314 -14.08 -2.78 -7.37
C PRO A 314 -14.82 -3.84 -8.20
N GLU A 315 -14.79 -3.73 -9.53
CA GLU A 315 -15.37 -4.71 -10.45
C GLU A 315 -14.66 -6.07 -10.42
N ARG A 316 -13.47 -6.16 -9.82
CA ARG A 316 -12.65 -7.40 -9.74
C ARG A 316 -12.90 -8.20 -8.47
N PHE A 317 -13.62 -7.64 -7.52
CA PHE A 317 -13.83 -8.20 -6.17
C PHE A 317 -15.25 -8.69 -5.94
N SER A 318 -15.49 -9.27 -4.76
CA SER A 318 -16.83 -9.68 -4.36
C SER A 318 -17.78 -8.47 -4.19
N PRO A 319 -19.10 -8.67 -4.26
CA PRO A 319 -20.04 -7.59 -4.00
C PRO A 319 -19.86 -6.92 -2.63
N GLU A 320 -19.54 -7.71 -1.61
CA GLU A 320 -19.32 -7.24 -0.24
C GLU A 320 -18.06 -6.39 -0.14
N GLU A 321 -16.98 -6.79 -0.80
CA GLU A 321 -15.74 -6.00 -0.87
C GLU A 321 -15.94 -4.70 -1.65
N ALA A 322 -16.70 -4.75 -2.74
CA ALA A 322 -17.01 -3.55 -3.54
C ALA A 322 -17.86 -2.53 -2.75
N GLU A 323 -18.83 -3.00 -1.94
CA GLU A 323 -19.60 -2.13 -1.02
C GLU A 323 -18.68 -1.51 0.04
N LEU A 324 -17.71 -2.26 0.54
CA LEU A 324 -16.75 -1.76 1.53
C LEU A 324 -15.77 -0.75 0.93
N GLU A 325 -15.36 -0.92 -0.33
CA GLU A 325 -14.59 0.07 -1.07
C GLU A 325 -15.40 1.36 -1.30
N ALA A 326 -16.68 1.25 -1.65
CA ALA A 326 -17.56 2.40 -1.81
C ALA A 326 -17.72 3.18 -0.49
N LEU A 327 -17.89 2.46 0.64
CA LEU A 327 -17.93 3.06 1.98
C LEU A 327 -16.59 3.77 2.30
N ALA A 328 -15.45 3.12 2.04
CA ALA A 328 -14.14 3.70 2.27
C ALA A 328 -13.90 4.99 1.46
N ALA A 329 -14.30 4.98 0.18
CA ALA A 329 -14.21 6.16 -0.68
C ALA A 329 -15.05 7.34 -0.15
N GLY A 330 -16.29 7.08 0.26
CA GLY A 330 -17.16 8.11 0.83
C GLY A 330 -16.65 8.68 2.15
N LEU A 331 -16.21 7.80 3.08
CA LEU A 331 -15.71 8.23 4.39
C LEU A 331 -14.47 9.11 4.30
N CYS A 332 -13.54 8.82 3.38
CA CYS A 332 -12.35 9.68 3.21
C CYS A 332 -12.65 10.97 2.43
N GLY A 333 -13.84 11.14 1.87
CA GLY A 333 -14.27 12.37 1.18
C GLY A 333 -13.96 12.42 -0.30
N ALA A 334 -13.68 11.27 -0.93
CA ALA A 334 -13.60 11.20 -2.38
C ALA A 334 -14.92 11.60 -3.04
N LYS A 335 -14.84 12.35 -4.14
CA LYS A 335 -16.00 12.79 -4.93
C LYS A 335 -16.17 11.95 -6.19
N ILE A 336 -15.07 11.37 -6.65
CA ILE A 336 -15.05 10.60 -7.88
C ILE A 336 -14.09 9.40 -7.72
N LEU A 337 -14.45 8.27 -8.33
CA LEU A 337 -13.58 7.10 -8.42
C LEU A 337 -13.47 6.66 -9.87
N ARG A 338 -12.25 6.67 -10.41
CA ARG A 338 -11.92 6.18 -11.75
C ARG A 338 -11.80 4.67 -11.74
N MET A 339 -12.49 3.98 -12.65
CA MET A 339 -12.45 2.53 -12.80
C MET A 339 -12.70 2.07 -14.24
N ASP A 340 -12.28 0.84 -14.53
CA ASP A 340 -12.49 0.20 -15.84
C ASP A 340 -13.97 -0.17 -16.03
N PHE A 341 -14.61 0.36 -17.09
CA PHE A 341 -15.86 -0.18 -17.64
C PHE A 341 -15.48 -1.18 -18.74
N ALA A 342 -15.02 -2.34 -18.30
CA ALA A 342 -14.40 -3.34 -19.17
C ALA A 342 -15.37 -3.87 -20.22
N TRP A 343 -15.10 -3.60 -21.49
CA TRP A 343 -15.96 -3.97 -22.62
C TRP A 343 -16.30 -5.47 -22.61
N GLY A 344 -15.30 -6.33 -22.33
CA GLY A 344 -15.52 -7.79 -22.31
C GLY A 344 -16.46 -8.29 -21.20
N ARG A 345 -16.64 -7.51 -20.11
CA ARG A 345 -17.65 -7.83 -19.07
C ARG A 345 -19.01 -7.30 -19.42
N ILE A 346 -19.08 -6.12 -20.07
CA ILE A 346 -20.32 -5.46 -20.45
C ILE A 346 -20.90 -6.11 -21.69
N GLN A 347 -20.06 -6.44 -22.69
CA GLN A 347 -20.48 -7.03 -23.96
C GLN A 347 -19.57 -8.22 -24.34
N PRO A 348 -19.70 -9.38 -23.66
CA PRO A 348 -18.86 -10.55 -23.90
C PRO A 348 -19.01 -11.13 -25.30
N GLN A 349 -20.14 -10.89 -25.96
CA GLN A 349 -20.46 -11.26 -27.33
C GLN A 349 -21.15 -10.09 -28.04
N ARG A 350 -21.09 -10.00 -29.37
CA ARG A 350 -21.61 -8.89 -30.18
C ARG A 350 -23.02 -8.44 -29.83
N ASP A 351 -23.91 -9.38 -29.53
CA ASP A 351 -25.34 -9.10 -29.28
C ASP A 351 -25.75 -9.32 -27.83
N ARG A 352 -24.81 -9.58 -26.91
CA ARG A 352 -25.08 -9.88 -25.51
C ARG A 352 -24.51 -8.79 -24.60
N TRP A 353 -25.41 -8.07 -23.94
CA TRP A 353 -25.07 -7.03 -22.97
C TRP A 353 -25.35 -7.47 -21.53
N ASN A 354 -24.46 -7.14 -20.60
CA ASN A 354 -24.59 -7.41 -19.19
C ASN A 354 -24.02 -6.23 -18.36
N PHE A 355 -24.91 -5.45 -17.76
CA PHE A 355 -24.55 -4.29 -16.94
C PHE A 355 -24.63 -4.56 -15.43
N SER A 356 -25.04 -5.78 -15.01
CA SER A 356 -25.39 -6.07 -13.63
C SER A 356 -24.30 -5.73 -12.59
N VAL A 357 -23.02 -5.90 -12.94
CA VAL A 357 -21.90 -5.52 -12.08
C VAL A 357 -21.80 -4.00 -11.96
N TYR A 358 -21.84 -3.30 -13.08
CA TYR A 358 -21.66 -1.84 -13.13
C TYR A 358 -22.87 -1.08 -12.58
N ASP A 359 -24.09 -1.56 -12.80
CA ASP A 359 -25.30 -1.00 -12.17
C ASP A 359 -25.17 -1.01 -10.64
N ARG A 360 -24.78 -2.17 -10.08
CA ARG A 360 -24.55 -2.30 -8.63
C ARG A 360 -23.45 -1.36 -8.13
N LEU A 361 -22.33 -1.23 -8.87
CA LEU A 361 -21.24 -0.35 -8.47
C LEU A 361 -21.63 1.12 -8.53
N VAL A 362 -22.32 1.56 -9.60
CA VAL A 362 -22.83 2.93 -9.71
C VAL A 362 -23.77 3.23 -8.53
N ASP A 363 -24.63 2.27 -8.14
CA ASP A 363 -25.52 2.43 -7.00
C ASP A 363 -24.77 2.46 -5.68
N ALA A 364 -23.78 1.58 -5.47
CA ALA A 364 -23.00 1.48 -4.23
C ALA A 364 -22.18 2.75 -3.97
N PHE A 365 -21.44 3.22 -4.98
CA PHE A 365 -20.64 4.44 -4.87
C PHE A 365 -21.52 5.68 -4.75
N GLY A 366 -22.60 5.76 -5.53
CA GLY A 366 -23.59 6.85 -5.46
C GLY A 366 -24.22 7.01 -4.08
N ARG A 367 -24.58 5.89 -3.41
CA ARG A 367 -25.10 5.92 -2.02
C ARG A 367 -24.10 6.49 -1.02
N ASN A 368 -22.80 6.38 -1.31
CA ASN A 368 -21.72 6.93 -0.50
C ASN A 368 -21.24 8.31 -0.97
N GLY A 369 -21.97 8.97 -1.89
CA GLY A 369 -21.65 10.31 -2.38
C GLY A 369 -20.44 10.38 -3.33
N VAL A 370 -20.09 9.27 -3.96
CA VAL A 370 -18.96 9.14 -4.89
C VAL A 370 -19.49 8.84 -6.29
N GLU A 371 -19.14 9.68 -7.27
CA GLU A 371 -19.44 9.46 -8.68
C GLU A 371 -18.36 8.53 -9.29
N LEU A 372 -18.71 7.72 -10.29
CA LEU A 372 -17.73 6.94 -11.01
C LEU A 372 -17.22 7.70 -12.23
N GLN A 373 -15.91 7.73 -12.47
CA GLN A 373 -15.29 8.10 -13.74
C GLN A 373 -15.16 6.84 -14.58
N CYS A 374 -15.80 6.85 -15.73
CA CYS A 374 -15.92 5.69 -16.62
C CYS A 374 -14.75 5.63 -17.61
N LEU A 375 -13.80 4.72 -17.41
CA LEU A 375 -12.80 4.38 -18.41
C LEU A 375 -13.38 3.37 -19.40
N LEU A 376 -13.54 3.75 -20.65
CA LEU A 376 -14.03 2.92 -21.73
C LEU A 376 -12.88 2.15 -22.42
N GLY A 377 -12.73 0.89 -22.12
CA GLY A 377 -11.67 -0.01 -22.62
C GLY A 377 -11.91 -1.43 -22.10
N TYR A 378 -11.16 -2.41 -22.49
CA TYR A 378 -10.29 -2.49 -23.65
C TYR A 378 -11.00 -3.28 -24.73
N SER A 379 -10.38 -3.44 -25.93
CA SER A 379 -11.02 -4.23 -27.01
C SER A 379 -11.31 -5.67 -26.62
N VAL A 380 -12.29 -6.25 -27.30
CA VAL A 380 -12.71 -7.65 -27.15
C VAL A 380 -12.34 -8.45 -28.38
N PRO A 381 -12.01 -9.75 -28.26
CA PRO A 381 -11.54 -10.54 -29.41
C PRO A 381 -12.47 -10.51 -30.62
N TRP A 382 -13.79 -10.52 -30.40
CA TRP A 382 -14.77 -10.51 -31.48
C TRP A 382 -14.90 -9.16 -32.22
N ALA A 383 -14.39 -8.06 -31.65
CA ALA A 383 -14.40 -6.73 -32.26
C ALA A 383 -13.05 -6.37 -32.92
N VAL A 384 -12.01 -7.21 -32.77
CA VAL A 384 -10.71 -6.99 -33.43
C VAL A 384 -10.77 -7.55 -34.83
N PRO A 385 -10.59 -6.72 -35.90
CA PRO A 385 -10.61 -7.20 -37.27
C PRO A 385 -9.53 -8.27 -37.53
N ALA A 386 -9.83 -9.25 -38.33
CA ALA A 386 -8.87 -10.30 -38.74
C ALA A 386 -7.63 -9.73 -39.46
N SER A 387 -7.75 -8.55 -40.06
CA SER A 387 -6.66 -7.82 -40.73
C SER A 387 -5.72 -7.11 -39.76
N TYR A 388 -6.08 -7.03 -38.50
CA TYR A 388 -5.26 -6.34 -37.48
C TYR A 388 -3.89 -7.00 -37.34
N LYS A 389 -2.85 -6.16 -37.33
CA LYS A 389 -1.48 -6.58 -37.01
C LYS A 389 -0.97 -5.74 -35.85
N PRO A 390 -0.44 -6.37 -34.79
CA PRO A 390 0.12 -5.65 -33.67
C PRO A 390 1.34 -4.84 -34.12
N LYS A 391 1.50 -3.64 -33.56
CA LYS A 391 2.66 -2.77 -33.81
C LYS A 391 3.95 -3.43 -33.32
N ASN A 392 3.90 -4.09 -32.17
CA ASN A 392 4.97 -4.92 -31.66
C ASN A 392 4.46 -6.36 -31.39
N PRO A 393 4.77 -7.36 -32.25
CA PRO A 393 4.29 -8.71 -32.09
C PRO A 393 4.92 -9.48 -30.92
N GLU A 394 6.02 -8.99 -30.35
CA GLU A 394 6.68 -9.60 -29.18
C GLU A 394 5.94 -9.26 -27.88
N VAL A 395 5.22 -8.14 -27.83
CA VAL A 395 4.42 -7.75 -26.66
C VAL A 395 3.12 -8.54 -26.67
N LYS A 396 3.07 -9.58 -25.84
CA LYS A 396 1.84 -10.34 -25.56
C LYS A 396 1.00 -9.58 -24.53
N GLY A 397 -0.30 -9.50 -24.73
CA GLY A 397 -1.12 -8.81 -23.74
C GLY A 397 -2.51 -8.48 -24.21
N ARG A 398 -2.87 -7.20 -24.14
CA ARG A 398 -4.22 -6.74 -24.37
C ARG A 398 -4.67 -6.93 -25.82
N PRO A 399 -5.96 -7.17 -26.06
CA PRO A 399 -6.51 -7.24 -27.42
C PRO A 399 -6.13 -6.01 -28.22
N GLY A 400 -5.97 -6.19 -29.54
CA GLY A 400 -5.51 -5.14 -30.43
C GLY A 400 -6.53 -4.06 -30.73
N LEU A 401 -6.29 -3.30 -31.80
CA LEU A 401 -7.20 -2.23 -32.25
C LEU A 401 -8.57 -2.82 -32.60
N PRO A 402 -9.67 -2.37 -31.95
CA PRO A 402 -11.01 -2.80 -32.30
C PRO A 402 -11.49 -2.13 -33.59
N ASP A 403 -12.54 -2.68 -34.17
CA ASP A 403 -13.34 -1.99 -35.16
C ASP A 403 -13.90 -0.70 -34.52
N TYR A 404 -13.77 0.41 -35.22
CA TYR A 404 -14.13 1.74 -34.70
C TYR A 404 -15.63 1.93 -34.48
N ASP A 405 -16.48 1.34 -35.35
CA ASP A 405 -17.91 1.46 -35.21
C ASP A 405 -18.44 0.58 -34.08
N ASP A 406 -17.88 -0.61 -33.89
CA ASP A 406 -18.16 -1.46 -32.71
C ASP A 406 -17.76 -0.77 -31.41
N PHE A 407 -16.59 -0.12 -31.35
CA PHE A 407 -16.15 0.64 -30.20
C PHE A 407 -17.06 1.85 -29.95
N ALA A 408 -17.40 2.62 -30.97
CA ALA A 408 -18.30 3.76 -30.86
C ALA A 408 -19.69 3.34 -30.35
N LYS A 409 -20.22 2.19 -30.84
CA LYS A 409 -21.47 1.62 -30.35
C LYS A 409 -21.37 1.24 -28.85
N PHE A 410 -20.28 0.61 -28.43
CA PHE A 410 -20.03 0.28 -27.02
C PHE A 410 -20.01 1.56 -26.19
N ALA A 411 -19.16 2.55 -26.56
CA ALA A 411 -19.00 3.80 -25.83
C ALA A 411 -20.32 4.58 -25.71
N GLY A 412 -21.07 4.69 -26.81
CA GLY A 412 -22.36 5.36 -26.83
C GLY A 412 -23.42 4.64 -25.98
N THR A 413 -23.45 3.30 -26.01
CA THR A 413 -24.41 2.51 -25.20
C THR A 413 -24.15 2.65 -23.70
N VAL A 414 -22.85 2.64 -23.28
CA VAL A 414 -22.47 2.87 -21.88
C VAL A 414 -22.83 4.30 -21.45
N ALA A 415 -22.52 5.30 -22.30
CA ALA A 415 -22.81 6.69 -22.00
C ALA A 415 -24.33 6.94 -21.89
N ASP A 416 -25.15 6.40 -22.80
CA ASP A 416 -26.62 6.53 -22.73
C ASP A 416 -27.20 5.92 -21.45
N ARG A 417 -26.70 4.73 -21.04
CA ARG A 417 -27.17 4.07 -19.82
C ARG A 417 -26.89 4.87 -18.56
N TYR A 418 -25.74 5.55 -18.49
CA TYR A 418 -25.28 6.18 -17.25
C TYR A 418 -25.27 7.72 -17.28
N LYS A 419 -25.76 8.37 -18.35
CA LYS A 419 -25.73 9.84 -18.56
C LYS A 419 -26.26 10.68 -17.40
N ASP A 420 -27.23 10.14 -16.62
CA ASP A 420 -27.83 10.85 -15.47
C ASP A 420 -27.02 10.65 -14.17
N ARG A 421 -25.97 9.80 -14.17
CA ARG A 421 -25.20 9.40 -12.99
C ARG A 421 -23.71 9.47 -13.15
N ILE A 422 -23.21 9.51 -14.39
CA ILE A 422 -21.78 9.60 -14.73
C ILE A 422 -21.58 10.76 -15.69
N ARG A 423 -20.79 11.74 -15.27
CA ARG A 423 -20.45 12.93 -16.06
C ARG A 423 -19.12 12.81 -16.80
N TYR A 424 -18.21 11.91 -16.37
CA TYR A 424 -16.83 11.84 -16.83
C TYR A 424 -16.55 10.50 -17.50
N PHE A 425 -16.17 10.55 -18.79
CA PHE A 425 -15.82 9.39 -19.60
C PHE A 425 -14.41 9.55 -20.13
N GLU A 426 -13.63 8.52 -20.08
CA GLU A 426 -12.25 8.46 -20.56
C GLU A 426 -12.14 7.43 -21.69
N ILE A 427 -11.53 7.82 -22.82
CA ILE A 427 -11.39 6.96 -23.98
C ILE A 427 -10.03 6.25 -23.93
N TRP A 428 -10.02 4.98 -23.51
CA TRP A 428 -8.84 4.15 -23.35
C TRP A 428 -7.96 4.53 -22.14
N ASN A 429 -6.87 3.77 -21.94
CA ASN A 429 -5.87 3.97 -20.90
C ASN A 429 -4.47 3.93 -21.49
N GLU A 430 -3.60 4.88 -21.14
CA GLU A 430 -2.18 4.92 -21.50
C GLU A 430 -1.91 4.53 -22.95
N PRO A 431 -2.54 5.18 -23.93
CA PRO A 431 -2.42 4.82 -25.33
C PRO A 431 -1.01 5.07 -25.90
N ASP A 432 -0.17 5.78 -25.17
CA ASP A 432 1.25 5.98 -25.45
C ASP A 432 2.13 4.75 -25.10
N LEU A 433 1.60 3.78 -24.33
CA LEU A 433 2.29 2.53 -23.99
C LEU A 433 1.82 1.36 -24.84
N ILE A 434 2.76 0.65 -25.49
CA ILE A 434 2.47 -0.53 -26.32
C ILE A 434 1.77 -1.64 -25.52
N GLY A 435 2.06 -1.76 -24.22
CA GLY A 435 1.39 -2.72 -23.32
C GLY A 435 -0.11 -2.47 -23.14
N PHE A 436 -0.62 -1.25 -23.41
CA PHE A 436 -2.04 -0.92 -23.37
C PHE A 436 -2.63 -0.68 -24.75
N ALA A 437 -1.86 -0.20 -25.72
CA ALA A 437 -2.30 0.11 -27.08
C ALA A 437 -1.26 -0.37 -28.10
N ASN A 438 -1.32 -1.67 -28.47
CA ASN A 438 -0.39 -2.25 -29.43
C ASN A 438 -0.76 -1.93 -30.89
N PHE A 439 -1.14 -0.67 -31.15
CA PHE A 439 -1.49 -0.10 -32.46
C PHE A 439 -0.91 1.33 -32.57
N SER A 440 -1.01 1.95 -33.74
CA SER A 440 -0.36 3.25 -33.97
C SER A 440 -1.04 4.40 -33.21
N ALA A 441 -0.29 5.48 -33.03
CA ALA A 441 -0.81 6.71 -32.43
C ALA A 441 -1.98 7.31 -33.25
N GLU A 442 -1.89 7.25 -34.59
CA GLU A 442 -2.97 7.71 -35.49
C GLU A 442 -4.24 6.85 -35.30
N SER A 443 -4.07 5.53 -35.12
CA SER A 443 -5.20 4.64 -34.83
C SER A 443 -5.89 4.99 -33.54
N TYR A 444 -5.12 5.36 -32.51
CA TYR A 444 -5.70 5.85 -31.25
C TYR A 444 -6.45 7.17 -31.44
N MET A 445 -5.91 8.12 -32.23
CA MET A 445 -6.61 9.39 -32.48
C MET A 445 -7.96 9.17 -33.18
N GLU A 446 -8.04 8.22 -34.11
CA GLU A 446 -9.34 7.87 -34.74
C GLU A 446 -10.28 7.19 -33.72
N LEU A 447 -9.77 6.31 -32.84
CA LEU A 447 -10.54 5.71 -31.75
C LEU A 447 -11.10 6.78 -30.80
N LEU A 448 -10.26 7.75 -30.40
CA LEU A 448 -10.64 8.90 -29.58
C LEU A 448 -11.75 9.71 -30.26
N ARG A 449 -11.58 10.06 -31.54
CA ARG A 449 -12.56 10.80 -32.31
C ARG A 449 -13.92 10.09 -32.35
N ARG A 450 -13.94 8.78 -32.64
CA ARG A 450 -15.17 7.96 -32.70
C ARG A 450 -15.82 7.82 -31.33
N GLY A 451 -15.03 7.53 -30.30
CA GLY A 451 -15.52 7.43 -28.93
C GLY A 451 -16.09 8.74 -28.43
N TYR A 452 -15.38 9.85 -28.64
CA TYR A 452 -15.86 11.20 -28.31
C TYR A 452 -17.22 11.50 -28.94
N GLY A 453 -17.33 11.32 -30.28
CA GLY A 453 -18.58 11.57 -31.02
C GLY A 453 -19.74 10.70 -30.51
N ALA A 454 -19.49 9.42 -30.19
CA ALA A 454 -20.51 8.51 -29.67
C ALA A 454 -20.98 8.90 -28.26
N VAL A 455 -20.05 9.24 -27.36
CA VAL A 455 -20.37 9.70 -26.00
C VAL A 455 -21.15 11.02 -26.06
N LYS A 456 -20.68 12.01 -26.82
CA LYS A 456 -21.35 13.32 -26.93
C LYS A 456 -22.73 13.23 -27.57
N LYS A 457 -22.93 12.29 -28.50
CA LYS A 457 -24.26 12.02 -29.08
C LYS A 457 -25.25 11.45 -28.05
N ALA A 458 -24.77 10.54 -27.19
CA ALA A 458 -25.59 9.83 -26.21
C ALA A 458 -25.79 10.66 -24.90
N ALA A 459 -24.77 11.39 -24.50
CA ALA A 459 -24.72 12.22 -23.28
C ALA A 459 -24.04 13.56 -23.59
N PRO A 460 -24.77 14.56 -24.16
CA PRO A 460 -24.20 15.83 -24.62
C PRO A 460 -23.43 16.59 -23.51
N GLU A 461 -23.91 16.53 -22.27
CA GLU A 461 -23.32 17.23 -21.12
C GLU A 461 -22.11 16.53 -20.53
N ALA A 462 -21.88 15.27 -20.91
CA ALA A 462 -20.73 14.51 -20.41
C ALA A 462 -19.40 15.16 -20.82
N LYS A 463 -18.42 15.07 -19.94
CA LYS A 463 -17.04 15.49 -20.17
C LYS A 463 -16.19 14.30 -20.57
N VAL A 464 -15.60 14.36 -21.75
CA VAL A 464 -14.78 13.30 -22.30
C VAL A 464 -13.30 13.62 -22.13
N MET A 465 -12.53 12.69 -21.65
CA MET A 465 -11.08 12.74 -21.50
C MET A 465 -10.40 11.92 -22.59
N ASN A 466 -9.21 12.36 -23.03
CA ASN A 466 -8.29 11.43 -23.68
C ASN A 466 -7.88 10.33 -22.70
N GLY A 467 -7.43 9.18 -23.17
CA GLY A 467 -6.75 8.18 -22.34
C GLY A 467 -5.54 8.83 -21.67
N GLY A 468 -5.47 8.74 -20.35
CA GLY A 468 -4.40 9.36 -19.59
C GLY A 468 -3.03 8.96 -20.13
N ILE A 469 -2.17 9.93 -20.44
CA ILE A 469 -0.84 9.69 -21.00
C ILE A 469 0.13 9.34 -19.87
N ALA A 470 0.81 8.19 -19.96
CA ALA A 470 1.77 7.73 -18.96
C ALA A 470 3.11 8.50 -19.03
N ALA A 471 3.51 8.94 -20.22
CA ALA A 471 4.79 9.58 -20.44
C ALA A 471 4.62 10.92 -21.17
N VAL A 472 4.97 11.99 -20.48
CA VAL A 472 5.03 13.34 -21.05
C VAL A 472 6.38 13.54 -21.74
N HIS A 473 6.51 13.08 -22.97
CA HIS A 473 7.74 13.25 -23.76
C HIS A 473 7.41 13.64 -25.21
N THR A 474 7.96 14.75 -25.64
CA THR A 474 7.84 15.23 -27.01
C THR A 474 8.75 14.49 -28.00
N ASN A 475 9.76 13.79 -27.53
CA ASN A 475 10.74 13.07 -28.34
C ASN A 475 11.04 11.68 -27.77
N ASN A 476 10.05 10.81 -27.76
CA ASN A 476 10.23 9.39 -27.43
C ASN A 476 10.78 8.55 -28.58
N SER A 477 11.45 9.19 -29.56
CA SER A 477 12.13 8.48 -30.61
C SER A 477 13.12 7.47 -30.02
N GLY A 478 12.86 6.19 -30.25
CA GLY A 478 13.74 5.10 -29.85
C GLY A 478 13.35 4.33 -28.59
N ARG A 479 12.25 4.62 -27.93
CA ARG A 479 11.75 3.71 -26.88
C ARG A 479 10.86 2.62 -27.47
N PRO A 480 11.28 1.33 -27.46
CA PRO A 480 10.58 0.26 -28.18
C PRO A 480 9.17 -0.02 -27.67
N ASN A 481 8.85 0.34 -26.42
CA ASN A 481 7.56 0.06 -25.77
C ASN A 481 6.63 1.28 -25.72
N HIS A 482 6.87 2.32 -26.55
CA HIS A 482 6.05 3.52 -26.59
C HIS A 482 5.46 3.79 -27.98
N ASN A 483 4.27 4.39 -28.01
CA ASN A 483 3.66 4.97 -29.21
C ASN A 483 4.20 6.38 -29.42
N ASN A 484 5.41 6.45 -30.01
CA ASN A 484 6.04 7.71 -30.36
C ASN A 484 5.14 8.53 -31.31
N GLY A 485 5.07 9.84 -31.10
CA GLY A 485 4.25 10.76 -31.90
C GLY A 485 2.83 10.99 -31.39
N LEU A 486 2.34 10.21 -30.41
CA LEU A 486 0.99 10.41 -29.89
C LEU A 486 0.81 11.79 -29.22
N PHE A 487 1.82 12.25 -28.49
CA PHE A 487 1.77 13.55 -27.82
C PHE A 487 1.61 14.69 -28.82
N GLU A 488 2.36 14.68 -29.92
CA GLU A 488 2.28 15.65 -31.00
C GLU A 488 0.91 15.63 -31.71
N LEU A 489 0.32 14.44 -31.87
CA LEU A 489 -1.03 14.31 -32.44
C LEU A 489 -2.11 14.89 -31.53
N LEU A 490 -2.01 14.66 -30.22
CA LEU A 490 -2.91 15.26 -29.24
C LEU A 490 -2.80 16.81 -29.21
N LEU A 491 -1.58 17.35 -29.34
CA LEU A 491 -1.36 18.78 -29.47
C LEU A 491 -1.98 19.32 -30.75
N ALA A 492 -1.80 18.65 -31.90
CA ALA A 492 -2.36 19.02 -33.19
C ALA A 492 -3.89 18.94 -33.23
N ASP A 493 -4.49 17.99 -32.50
CA ASP A 493 -5.95 17.90 -32.31
C ASP A 493 -6.52 19.15 -31.63
N GLY A 494 -5.73 19.79 -30.77
CA GLY A 494 -6.11 21.02 -30.06
C GLY A 494 -7.36 20.86 -29.19
N GLY A 495 -7.67 19.60 -28.79
CA GLY A 495 -8.85 19.24 -27.99
C GLY A 495 -10.17 19.30 -28.73
N LYS A 496 -10.20 19.08 -30.02
CA LYS A 496 -11.45 18.93 -30.79
C LYS A 496 -12.23 17.67 -30.38
N HIS A 497 -11.50 16.64 -29.92
CA HIS A 497 -12.07 15.34 -29.58
C HIS A 497 -11.85 14.92 -28.13
N PHE A 498 -11.60 15.87 -27.21
CA PHE A 498 -11.69 15.72 -25.77
C PHE A 498 -12.02 17.04 -25.09
N ASP A 499 -12.79 17.00 -24.00
CA ASP A 499 -13.18 18.18 -23.21
C ASP A 499 -12.13 18.48 -22.12
N LEU A 500 -11.46 17.44 -21.59
CA LEU A 500 -10.50 17.51 -20.52
C LEU A 500 -9.21 16.82 -20.94
N PHE A 501 -8.07 17.46 -20.73
CA PHE A 501 -6.77 16.82 -20.91
C PHE A 501 -6.41 15.99 -19.69
N ALA A 502 -6.13 14.72 -19.88
CA ALA A 502 -5.78 13.76 -18.83
C ALA A 502 -4.36 13.20 -19.00
N PHE A 503 -3.64 13.07 -17.89
CA PHE A 503 -2.32 12.43 -17.87
C PHE A 503 -2.04 11.74 -16.55
N HIS A 504 -1.05 10.82 -16.54
CA HIS A 504 -0.57 10.09 -15.38
C HIS A 504 0.77 10.65 -14.91
N GLY A 505 0.92 10.79 -13.60
CA GLY A 505 2.12 11.38 -13.00
C GLY A 505 2.64 10.56 -11.82
N HIS A 506 2.93 9.26 -12.05
CA HIS A 506 3.47 8.37 -11.02
C HIS A 506 4.86 8.78 -10.55
N GLY A 507 5.27 8.30 -9.37
CA GLY A 507 6.58 8.54 -8.77
C GLY A 507 6.63 9.76 -7.85
N ALA A 508 7.84 10.22 -7.53
CA ALA A 508 8.09 11.24 -6.53
C ALA A 508 7.57 12.64 -6.91
N PHE A 509 7.41 13.51 -5.90
CA PHE A 509 6.89 14.86 -6.08
C PHE A 509 7.70 15.72 -7.06
N LYS A 510 9.06 15.73 -6.97
CA LYS A 510 9.89 16.55 -7.87
C LYS A 510 9.75 16.19 -9.36
N PRO A 511 9.81 14.90 -9.77
CA PRO A 511 9.48 14.50 -11.14
C PRO A 511 8.09 14.95 -11.58
N TYR A 512 7.06 14.83 -10.71
CA TYR A 512 5.70 15.30 -11.00
C TYR A 512 5.66 16.81 -11.29
N VAL A 513 6.35 17.63 -10.49
CA VAL A 513 6.50 19.07 -10.74
C VAL A 513 7.17 19.33 -12.10
N GLY A 514 8.19 18.54 -12.44
CA GLY A 514 8.88 18.61 -13.73
C GLY A 514 7.92 18.33 -14.90
N GLN A 515 7.10 17.30 -14.79
CA GLN A 515 6.09 16.95 -15.80
C GLN A 515 5.05 18.07 -15.97
N LEU A 516 4.52 18.63 -14.88
CA LEU A 516 3.56 19.74 -14.97
C LEU A 516 4.15 20.97 -15.64
N ARG A 517 5.40 21.31 -15.33
CA ARG A 517 6.11 22.43 -15.98
C ARG A 517 6.32 22.18 -17.47
N GLU A 518 6.64 20.94 -17.85
CA GLU A 518 6.79 20.58 -19.27
C GLU A 518 5.46 20.72 -20.00
N LEU A 519 4.36 20.14 -19.48
CA LEU A 519 3.02 20.26 -20.06
C LEU A 519 2.54 21.71 -20.13
N CYS A 520 2.91 22.54 -19.15
CA CYS A 520 2.56 23.96 -19.12
C CYS A 520 3.17 24.74 -20.31
N LYS A 521 4.36 24.38 -20.81
CA LYS A 521 4.96 25.00 -22.00
C LYS A 521 4.12 24.81 -23.25
N TYR A 522 3.30 23.76 -23.30
CA TYR A 522 2.41 23.45 -24.41
C TYR A 522 0.96 23.91 -24.15
N GLY A 523 0.70 24.63 -23.06
CA GLY A 523 -0.64 25.09 -22.70
C GLY A 523 -1.60 23.98 -22.25
N LEU A 524 -1.09 22.79 -21.87
CA LEU A 524 -1.93 21.66 -21.46
C LEU A 524 -2.19 21.64 -19.96
N THR A 525 -1.36 22.29 -19.17
CA THR A 525 -1.53 22.47 -17.73
C THR A 525 -1.24 23.92 -17.32
N GLY A 526 -1.45 24.26 -16.06
CA GLY A 526 -1.26 25.58 -15.49
C GLY A 526 -2.57 26.38 -15.37
N PRO A 527 -2.56 27.48 -14.57
CA PRO A 527 -3.77 28.27 -14.29
C PRO A 527 -4.41 28.93 -15.51
N GLY A 528 -3.64 29.14 -16.59
CA GLY A 528 -4.08 29.75 -17.85
C GLY A 528 -4.27 28.73 -18.99
N ALA A 529 -4.30 27.44 -18.71
CA ALA A 529 -4.52 26.42 -19.73
C ALA A 529 -5.88 26.67 -20.43
N PRO A 530 -5.92 26.67 -21.79
CA PRO A 530 -7.13 26.98 -22.54
C PRO A 530 -8.23 25.92 -22.38
N ARG A 531 -7.87 24.75 -21.85
CA ARG A 531 -8.77 23.65 -21.52
C ARG A 531 -8.56 23.18 -20.09
N PRO A 532 -9.63 22.73 -19.40
CA PRO A 532 -9.47 22.05 -18.12
C PRO A 532 -8.59 20.82 -18.26
N TRP A 533 -7.81 20.54 -17.22
CA TRP A 533 -6.95 19.38 -17.18
C TRP A 533 -7.08 18.58 -15.89
N TYR A 534 -6.73 17.34 -15.94
CA TYR A 534 -6.94 16.37 -14.87
C TYR A 534 -5.73 15.44 -14.69
N SER A 535 -5.23 15.31 -13.47
CA SER A 535 -4.25 14.28 -13.11
C SER A 535 -5.03 13.02 -12.73
N ASN A 536 -5.40 12.21 -13.71
CA ASN A 536 -6.44 11.19 -13.55
C ASN A 536 -5.93 9.81 -13.11
N GLU A 537 -4.60 9.63 -13.02
CA GLU A 537 -3.97 8.47 -12.37
C GLU A 537 -2.56 8.86 -11.92
N THR A 538 -2.37 9.04 -10.63
CA THR A 538 -1.09 9.54 -10.11
C THR A 538 -0.86 9.05 -8.69
N ALA A 539 0.30 8.46 -8.42
CA ALA A 539 0.63 7.97 -7.08
C ALA A 539 2.14 7.80 -6.84
N GLU A 540 2.43 7.37 -5.64
CA GLU A 540 3.75 6.93 -5.21
C GLU A 540 3.60 5.71 -4.29
N SER A 541 4.36 4.64 -4.55
CA SER A 541 4.26 3.39 -3.81
C SER A 541 4.92 3.50 -2.44
N SER A 542 4.23 3.08 -1.38
CA SER A 542 4.82 3.04 -0.04
C SER A 542 5.91 1.98 0.13
N ALA A 543 6.01 1.00 -0.77
CA ALA A 543 7.15 0.08 -0.81
C ALA A 543 8.47 0.81 -1.08
N ALA A 544 8.42 1.87 -1.91
CA ALA A 544 9.61 2.65 -2.25
C ALA A 544 9.99 3.66 -1.15
N ILE A 545 9.00 4.29 -0.50
CA ILE A 545 9.24 5.48 0.34
C ILE A 545 8.73 5.35 1.79
N GLY A 546 8.03 4.27 2.12
CA GLY A 546 7.35 4.09 3.40
C GLY A 546 5.98 4.80 3.46
N GLU A 547 5.10 4.31 4.34
CA GLU A 547 3.71 4.78 4.44
C GLU A 547 3.59 6.24 4.89
N ARG A 548 4.48 6.73 5.76
CA ARG A 548 4.49 8.12 6.24
C ARG A 548 4.81 9.12 5.12
N LYS A 549 5.80 8.81 4.26
CA LYS A 549 6.13 9.66 3.11
C LYS A 549 5.07 9.58 2.02
N GLN A 550 4.40 8.43 1.88
CA GLN A 550 3.24 8.33 1.00
C GLN A 550 2.14 9.30 1.42
N ALA A 551 1.87 9.46 2.72
CA ALA A 551 0.92 10.45 3.25
C ALA A 551 1.34 11.90 2.88
N ALA A 552 2.62 12.23 3.05
CA ALA A 552 3.15 13.53 2.62
C ALA A 552 3.05 13.73 1.09
N SER A 553 3.27 12.68 0.29
CA SER A 553 3.12 12.71 -1.18
C SER A 553 1.68 12.98 -1.60
N VAL A 554 0.69 12.36 -0.94
CA VAL A 554 -0.75 12.67 -1.15
C VAL A 554 -1.01 14.16 -0.96
N PHE A 555 -0.59 14.73 0.17
CA PHE A 555 -0.77 16.15 0.48
C PHE A 555 -0.15 17.05 -0.59
N LYS A 556 1.13 16.84 -0.89
CA LYS A 556 1.92 17.70 -1.79
C LYS A 556 1.39 17.66 -3.23
N LYS A 557 1.22 16.47 -3.79
CA LYS A 557 0.83 16.33 -5.20
C LYS A 557 -0.58 16.84 -5.45
N LEU A 558 -1.52 16.54 -4.57
CA LEU A 558 -2.92 16.94 -4.72
C LEU A 558 -3.06 18.48 -4.66
N LEU A 559 -2.50 19.13 -3.62
CA LEU A 559 -2.58 20.58 -3.49
C LEU A 559 -1.75 21.31 -4.55
N TYR A 560 -0.62 20.75 -4.98
CA TYR A 560 0.18 21.33 -6.06
C TYR A 560 -0.52 21.24 -7.41
N ALA A 561 -1.19 20.12 -7.71
CA ALA A 561 -2.03 20.01 -8.92
C ALA A 561 -3.12 21.07 -8.94
N TRP A 562 -3.85 21.21 -7.83
CA TRP A 562 -4.88 22.22 -7.69
C TRP A 562 -4.35 23.65 -7.85
N ALA A 563 -3.24 23.97 -7.19
CA ALA A 563 -2.56 25.26 -7.31
C ALA A 563 -2.09 25.58 -8.74
N ASN A 564 -1.91 24.56 -9.58
CA ASN A 564 -1.57 24.71 -10.99
C ASN A 564 -2.78 24.59 -11.93
N GLY A 565 -4.02 24.70 -11.40
CA GLY A 565 -5.24 24.78 -12.20
C GLY A 565 -5.86 23.43 -12.58
N ALA A 566 -5.44 22.31 -11.94
CA ALA A 566 -6.13 21.05 -12.14
C ALA A 566 -7.59 21.15 -11.70
N MET A 567 -8.50 20.58 -12.49
CA MET A 567 -9.89 20.42 -12.11
C MET A 567 -10.09 19.31 -11.07
N GLY A 568 -9.20 18.33 -11.04
CA GLY A 568 -9.20 17.24 -10.10
C GLY A 568 -7.92 16.40 -10.15
N TYR A 569 -7.84 15.48 -9.21
CA TYR A 569 -6.69 14.59 -9.02
C TYR A 569 -7.17 13.24 -8.50
N ASN A 570 -6.87 12.16 -9.22
CA ASN A 570 -7.13 10.80 -8.76
C ASN A 570 -5.85 10.19 -8.22
N TRP A 571 -5.86 9.85 -6.93
CA TRP A 571 -4.80 9.02 -6.35
C TRP A 571 -4.98 7.55 -6.77
N TYR A 572 -3.94 6.96 -7.30
CA TYR A 572 -3.89 5.54 -7.63
C TYR A 572 -3.22 4.78 -6.49
N LEU A 573 -3.91 3.99 -5.62
CA LEU A 573 -5.35 3.70 -5.73
C LEU A 573 -5.97 3.71 -4.31
N LEU A 574 -7.28 3.47 -4.21
CA LEU A 574 -7.94 3.40 -2.90
C LEU A 574 -7.45 2.18 -2.11
N ARG A 575 -7.62 0.97 -2.64
CA ARG A 575 -7.31 -0.30 -1.97
C ARG A 575 -6.15 -1.02 -2.66
N GLU A 576 -5.19 -1.49 -1.88
CA GLU A 576 -4.06 -2.29 -2.37
C GLU A 576 -4.54 -3.57 -3.10
N LYS A 577 -3.76 -3.99 -4.08
CA LYS A 577 -4.11 -5.14 -4.94
C LYS A 577 -3.71 -6.45 -4.26
N SER A 578 -4.70 -7.21 -3.74
CA SER A 578 -4.48 -8.49 -3.04
C SER A 578 -3.87 -9.60 -3.92
N TYR A 579 -3.98 -9.48 -5.23
CA TYR A 579 -3.44 -10.47 -6.17
C TYR A 579 -1.94 -10.32 -6.46
N TYR A 580 -1.29 -9.25 -5.96
CA TYR A 580 0.17 -9.16 -5.93
C TYR A 580 0.73 -9.65 -4.58
N PRO A 581 1.92 -10.30 -4.56
CA PRO A 581 2.61 -10.66 -3.33
C PRO A 581 2.90 -9.44 -2.45
N LEU A 582 3.12 -9.66 -1.15
CA LEU A 582 3.42 -8.57 -0.20
C LEU A 582 4.67 -7.75 -0.59
N GLY A 583 5.67 -8.38 -1.19
CA GLY A 583 6.88 -7.69 -1.67
C GLY A 583 6.74 -6.94 -2.99
N HIS A 584 5.63 -7.11 -3.72
CA HIS A 584 5.47 -6.50 -5.04
C HIS A 584 5.12 -5.01 -4.94
N HIS A 585 5.89 -4.12 -5.60
CA HIS A 585 5.68 -2.67 -5.51
C HIS A 585 4.30 -2.20 -5.96
N GLU A 586 3.70 -2.86 -6.96
CA GLU A 586 2.35 -2.57 -7.46
C GLU A 586 1.24 -2.81 -6.40
N ARG A 587 1.53 -3.62 -5.38
CA ARG A 587 0.62 -3.83 -4.26
C ARG A 587 0.44 -2.57 -3.41
N HIS A 588 1.48 -1.76 -3.24
CA HIS A 588 1.61 -0.77 -2.15
C HIS A 588 1.23 0.68 -2.52
N PHE A 589 0.49 0.89 -3.60
CA PHE A 589 -0.02 2.22 -3.97
C PHE A 589 -1.26 2.65 -3.16
N GLY A 590 -1.97 1.71 -2.53
CA GLY A 590 -3.24 1.94 -1.85
C GLY A 590 -3.18 2.96 -0.71
N LEU A 591 -4.31 3.63 -0.48
CA LEU A 591 -4.57 4.40 0.74
C LEU A 591 -4.98 3.49 1.91
N ILE A 592 -5.61 2.35 1.59
CA ILE A 592 -5.89 1.26 2.53
C ILE A 592 -5.24 -0.03 2.04
N THR A 593 -4.96 -0.95 2.97
CA THR A 593 -4.39 -2.26 2.61
C THR A 593 -5.40 -3.13 1.87
N ALA A 594 -4.93 -4.24 1.31
CA ALA A 594 -5.81 -5.23 0.67
C ALA A 594 -6.87 -5.79 1.64
N GLU A 595 -6.58 -5.79 2.93
CA GLU A 595 -7.41 -6.25 4.03
C GLU A 595 -8.32 -5.14 4.60
N PHE A 596 -8.44 -4.01 3.92
CA PHE A 596 -9.22 -2.82 4.31
C PHE A 596 -8.74 -2.10 5.57
N GLU A 597 -7.49 -2.26 5.96
CA GLU A 597 -6.89 -1.50 7.06
C GLU A 597 -6.41 -0.13 6.57
N PRO A 598 -6.61 0.96 7.34
CA PRO A 598 -6.19 2.30 6.93
C PRO A 598 -4.66 2.43 6.94
N LYS A 599 -4.12 3.18 5.98
CA LYS A 599 -2.73 3.67 5.99
C LYS A 599 -2.70 5.15 6.40
N PRO A 600 -1.57 5.72 6.82
CA PRO A 600 -1.47 7.15 7.13
C PRO A 600 -1.99 8.04 5.99
N ALA A 601 -1.75 7.64 4.74
CA ALA A 601 -2.20 8.32 3.54
C ALA A 601 -3.73 8.43 3.42
N TYR A 602 -4.49 7.46 3.95
CA TYR A 602 -5.95 7.50 3.99
C TYR A 602 -6.47 8.60 4.92
N VAL A 603 -5.86 8.74 6.09
CA VAL A 603 -6.21 9.79 7.06
C VAL A 603 -5.83 11.18 6.52
N THR A 604 -4.66 11.29 5.88
CA THR A 604 -4.23 12.54 5.23
C THR A 604 -5.16 12.94 4.08
N TYR A 605 -5.61 11.99 3.26
CA TYR A 605 -6.57 12.26 2.20
C TYR A 605 -7.89 12.78 2.78
N ASN A 606 -8.39 12.15 3.84
CA ASN A 606 -9.58 12.61 4.57
C ASN A 606 -9.40 14.02 5.15
N MET A 607 -8.25 14.31 5.76
CA MET A 607 -7.93 15.65 6.27
C MET A 607 -7.99 16.69 5.14
N LEU A 608 -7.36 16.42 3.99
CA LEU A 608 -7.38 17.33 2.84
C LEU A 608 -8.82 17.58 2.34
N ALA A 609 -9.59 16.50 2.15
CA ALA A 609 -10.98 16.62 1.72
C ALA A 609 -11.83 17.44 2.71
N ASN A 610 -11.61 17.27 4.04
CA ASN A 610 -12.34 18.04 5.05
C ASN A 610 -11.88 19.50 5.16
N THR A 611 -10.57 19.75 5.06
CA THR A 611 -9.99 21.08 5.28
C THR A 611 -10.19 21.99 4.08
N TYR A 612 -10.07 21.47 2.85
CA TYR A 612 -10.02 22.27 1.63
C TYR A 612 -11.31 22.22 0.78
N LYS A 613 -12.29 21.36 1.12
CA LYS A 613 -13.53 21.26 0.33
C LYS A 613 -14.24 22.61 0.18
N GLY A 614 -14.72 22.86 -1.04
CA GLY A 614 -15.40 24.10 -1.38
C GLY A 614 -14.50 25.33 -1.38
N GLY A 615 -13.21 25.17 -1.17
CA GLY A 615 -12.22 26.24 -1.23
C GLY A 615 -11.82 26.61 -2.64
N LYS A 616 -11.07 27.70 -2.76
CA LYS A 616 -10.46 28.16 -4.02
C LYS A 616 -8.97 28.44 -3.81
N PHE A 617 -8.16 28.12 -4.78
CA PHE A 617 -6.76 28.54 -4.81
C PHE A 617 -6.67 30.05 -5.08
N LEU A 618 -5.82 30.75 -4.33
CA LEU A 618 -5.60 32.19 -4.50
C LEU A 618 -4.29 32.50 -5.19
N ARG A 619 -3.17 32.03 -4.63
CA ARG A 619 -1.82 32.28 -5.14
C ARG A 619 -0.76 31.35 -4.57
N THR A 620 0.35 31.22 -5.26
CA THR A 620 1.58 30.69 -4.70
C THR A 620 2.23 31.71 -3.77
N VAL A 621 2.85 31.27 -2.69
CA VAL A 621 3.62 32.09 -1.75
C VAL A 621 5.10 31.75 -1.89
N ASP A 622 5.85 32.63 -2.54
CA ASP A 622 7.30 32.45 -2.74
C ASP A 622 8.06 32.82 -1.47
N LEU A 623 8.60 31.85 -0.78
CA LEU A 623 9.30 32.03 0.49
C LEU A 623 10.82 31.88 0.35
N ALA A 624 11.27 30.79 -0.23
CA ALA A 624 12.69 30.50 -0.50
C ALA A 624 12.83 29.34 -1.49
N PRO A 625 13.98 29.16 -2.17
CA PRO A 625 14.22 28.01 -3.02
C PRO A 625 13.95 26.68 -2.29
N GLY A 626 13.16 25.79 -2.91
CA GLY A 626 12.77 24.49 -2.36
C GLY A 626 11.60 24.54 -1.39
N VAL A 627 11.17 25.71 -0.92
CA VAL A 627 9.98 25.88 -0.09
C VAL A 627 8.76 26.12 -0.98
N TYR A 628 7.73 25.32 -0.79
CA TYR A 628 6.45 25.43 -1.49
C TYR A 628 5.41 26.01 -0.55
N GLY A 629 4.75 27.09 -0.98
CA GLY A 629 3.62 27.71 -0.30
C GLY A 629 2.45 27.86 -1.25
N CYS A 630 1.28 27.28 -0.91
CA CYS A 630 0.05 27.42 -1.67
C CYS A 630 -1.04 27.99 -0.77
N LEU A 631 -1.51 29.18 -1.10
CA LEU A 631 -2.57 29.88 -0.34
C LEU A 631 -3.92 29.64 -0.99
N PHE A 632 -4.85 29.15 -0.19
CA PHE A 632 -6.25 28.92 -0.53
C PHE A 632 -7.16 29.74 0.38
N GLU A 633 -8.39 29.91 -0.01
CA GLU A 633 -9.47 30.45 0.82
C GLU A 633 -10.56 29.38 0.93
N ASN A 634 -11.04 29.11 2.14
CA ASN A 634 -12.18 28.21 2.35
C ASN A 634 -13.52 28.96 2.23
N PRO A 635 -14.68 28.27 2.21
CA PRO A 635 -15.99 28.91 2.11
C PRO A 635 -16.34 29.89 3.23
N ALA A 636 -15.64 29.81 4.37
CA ALA A 636 -15.82 30.75 5.51
C ALA A 636 -14.94 32.01 5.39
N GLY A 637 -14.20 32.20 4.29
CA GLY A 637 -13.30 33.34 4.10
C GLY A 637 -11.96 33.23 4.83
N GLN A 638 -11.66 32.06 5.44
CA GLN A 638 -10.40 31.83 6.13
C GLN A 638 -9.28 31.51 5.14
N GLY A 639 -8.07 32.00 5.42
CA GLY A 639 -6.88 31.65 4.64
C GLY A 639 -6.34 30.27 5.04
N LEU A 640 -6.02 29.43 4.07
CA LEU A 640 -5.38 28.11 4.25
C LEU A 640 -4.04 28.11 3.50
N LEU A 641 -2.93 28.18 4.23
CA LEU A 641 -1.58 28.14 3.65
C LEU A 641 -0.96 26.77 3.83
N ALA A 642 -0.91 25.99 2.76
CA ALA A 642 -0.16 24.74 2.70
C ALA A 642 1.33 25.02 2.55
N LEU A 643 2.18 24.39 3.39
CA LEU A 643 3.62 24.60 3.44
C LEU A 643 4.40 23.30 3.51
N TRP A 644 5.47 23.19 2.73
CA TRP A 644 6.50 22.13 2.81
C TRP A 644 7.81 22.58 2.15
N ASN A 645 8.87 21.80 2.37
CA ASN A 645 10.19 22.07 1.79
C ASN A 645 10.80 20.79 1.20
N GLU A 646 11.13 20.81 -0.07
CA GLU A 646 11.83 19.72 -0.79
C GLU A 646 13.35 19.79 -0.71
N GLY A 647 13.86 20.72 0.09
CA GLY A 647 15.29 20.87 0.37
C GLY A 647 15.63 20.57 1.84
N THR A 648 16.72 21.16 2.32
CA THR A 648 17.09 21.08 3.74
C THR A 648 16.04 21.78 4.60
N ALA A 649 15.57 21.11 5.65
CA ALA A 649 14.59 21.68 6.59
C ALA A 649 15.11 22.98 7.20
N ARG A 650 14.24 23.99 7.31
CA ARG A 650 14.55 25.33 7.82
C ARG A 650 13.69 25.66 9.02
N THR A 651 14.28 26.30 10.02
CA THR A 651 13.56 26.78 11.21
C THR A 651 13.54 28.30 11.19
N VAL A 652 12.36 28.89 10.98
CA VAL A 652 12.22 30.28 10.55
C VAL A 652 11.24 31.05 11.43
N LEU A 653 11.40 32.36 11.47
CA LEU A 653 10.34 33.31 11.81
C LEU A 653 9.57 33.60 10.51
N LEU A 654 8.33 33.17 10.40
CA LEU A 654 7.44 33.45 9.29
C LEU A 654 6.59 34.69 9.60
N ALA A 655 6.76 35.75 8.84
CA ALA A 655 6.11 37.05 9.02
C ALA A 655 4.90 37.23 8.07
N GLY A 656 4.00 38.14 8.42
CA GLY A 656 2.75 38.43 7.68
C GLY A 656 1.60 37.50 8.06
N LEU A 657 1.62 36.95 9.27
CA LEU A 657 0.57 36.07 9.78
C LEU A 657 -0.37 36.83 10.74
N PRO A 658 -1.71 36.72 10.58
CA PRO A 658 -2.65 37.30 11.52
C PRO A 658 -2.67 36.56 12.88
N ALA A 659 -3.05 37.28 13.92
CA ALA A 659 -3.31 36.68 15.24
C ALA A 659 -4.45 35.65 15.12
N GLY A 660 -4.42 34.59 15.95
CA GLY A 660 -5.40 33.52 15.87
C GLY A 660 -5.13 32.47 14.79
N THR A 661 -3.97 32.55 14.11
CA THR A 661 -3.52 31.49 13.20
C THR A 661 -3.35 30.17 13.95
N THR A 662 -3.75 29.06 13.34
CA THR A 662 -3.57 27.71 13.83
C THR A 662 -2.74 26.87 12.88
N ARG A 663 -2.15 25.78 13.37
CA ARG A 663 -1.43 24.80 12.56
C ARG A 663 -2.21 23.49 12.53
N ILE A 664 -2.48 22.98 11.33
CA ILE A 664 -3.13 21.69 11.10
C ILE A 664 -2.06 20.71 10.61
N ASP A 665 -1.94 19.57 11.28
CA ASP A 665 -1.02 18.49 10.89
C ASP A 665 -1.58 17.63 9.74
N LEU A 666 -0.82 16.60 9.31
CA LEU A 666 -1.22 15.68 8.24
C LEU A 666 -2.48 14.87 8.54
N PHE A 667 -2.92 14.78 9.78
CA PHE A 667 -4.06 13.98 10.19
C PHE A 667 -5.29 14.83 10.52
N GLY A 668 -5.13 16.16 10.55
CA GLY A 668 -6.23 17.11 10.80
C GLY A 668 -6.32 17.57 12.27
N ASN A 669 -5.30 17.31 13.09
CA ASN A 669 -5.24 17.91 14.42
C ASN A 669 -4.83 19.35 14.28
N GLU A 670 -5.63 20.22 14.87
CA GLU A 670 -5.44 21.66 14.83
C GLU A 670 -4.95 22.19 16.18
N GLN A 671 -3.87 22.94 16.16
CA GLN A 671 -3.26 23.52 17.36
C GLN A 671 -3.08 25.03 17.16
N PRO A 672 -3.31 25.84 18.22
CA PRO A 672 -2.99 27.26 18.19
C PRO A 672 -1.52 27.49 17.86
N LEU A 673 -1.24 28.43 16.96
CA LEU A 673 0.11 28.87 16.63
C LEU A 673 0.29 30.30 17.18
N PRO A 674 1.11 30.49 18.23
CA PRO A 674 1.38 31.83 18.76
C PRO A 674 1.99 32.72 17.69
N VAL A 675 1.32 33.85 17.42
CA VAL A 675 1.79 34.89 16.53
C VAL A 675 2.09 36.14 17.35
N ARG A 676 3.31 36.67 17.29
CA ARG A 676 3.73 37.90 17.93
C ARG A 676 4.33 38.87 16.92
N ASP A 677 3.87 40.11 16.92
CA ASP A 677 4.29 41.14 15.96
C ASP A 677 4.15 40.65 14.49
N GLY A 678 3.06 39.94 14.19
CA GLY A 678 2.80 39.35 12.86
C GLY A 678 3.73 38.17 12.47
N MET A 679 4.47 37.59 13.46
CA MET A 679 5.42 36.51 13.20
C MET A 679 5.09 35.27 14.02
N ALA A 680 5.27 34.09 13.42
CA ALA A 680 5.28 32.79 14.08
C ALA A 680 6.64 32.10 13.87
N TYR A 681 7.05 31.29 14.85
CA TYR A 681 8.24 30.46 14.75
C TYR A 681 7.83 29.05 14.34
N LEU A 682 8.42 28.50 13.29
CA LEU A 682 8.07 27.18 12.79
C LEU A 682 9.20 26.56 11.96
N ARG A 683 9.17 25.22 11.88
CA ARG A 683 10.07 24.42 11.06
C ARG A 683 9.36 23.99 9.79
N ILE A 684 9.92 24.34 8.62
CA ILE A 684 9.45 23.92 7.30
C ILE A 684 10.37 22.80 6.81
N SER A 685 9.83 21.60 6.66
CA SER A 685 10.57 20.40 6.28
C SER A 685 9.84 19.67 5.13
N GLU A 686 10.29 18.49 4.76
CA GLU A 686 9.59 17.62 3.81
C GLU A 686 8.20 17.18 4.32
N GLN A 687 7.98 17.23 5.64
CA GLN A 687 6.68 16.96 6.26
C GLN A 687 5.77 18.17 6.08
N PRO A 688 4.70 18.10 5.26
CA PRO A 688 3.83 19.23 5.01
C PRO A 688 2.85 19.49 6.17
N PHE A 689 2.33 20.71 6.23
CA PHE A 689 1.27 21.12 7.15
C PHE A 689 0.48 22.29 6.56
N THR A 690 -0.67 22.59 7.16
CA THR A 690 -1.49 23.75 6.78
C THR A 690 -1.52 24.77 7.92
N LEU A 691 -1.35 26.05 7.61
CA LEU A 691 -1.70 27.13 8.50
C LEU A 691 -3.12 27.62 8.15
N ARG A 692 -4.02 27.58 9.15
CA ARG A 692 -5.35 28.20 9.01
C ARG A 692 -5.31 29.56 9.66
N MET A 693 -5.63 30.58 8.90
CA MET A 693 -5.69 31.97 9.29
C MET A 693 -7.15 32.42 9.38
N PRO A 694 -7.54 33.24 10.37
CA PRO A 694 -8.93 33.71 10.50
C PRO A 694 -9.47 34.41 9.26
N GLU A 695 -8.58 35.02 8.49
CA GLU A 695 -8.85 35.71 7.22
C GLU A 695 -7.67 35.50 6.26
N VAL A 696 -7.88 35.80 4.98
CA VAL A 696 -6.80 35.84 4.00
C VAL A 696 -5.92 37.07 4.29
N PRO A 697 -4.60 36.88 4.56
CA PRO A 697 -3.74 38.02 4.94
C PRO A 697 -3.56 39.00 3.78
N GLU A 698 -3.73 40.28 4.05
CA GLU A 698 -3.42 41.38 3.13
C GLU A 698 -1.91 41.57 2.99
N GLU A 699 -1.17 41.41 4.10
CA GLU A 699 0.28 41.51 4.11
C GLU A 699 0.94 40.34 3.36
N LYS A 700 2.08 40.61 2.74
CA LYS A 700 2.90 39.58 2.10
C LYS A 700 3.52 38.64 3.15
N ILE A 701 3.15 37.36 3.10
CA ILE A 701 3.80 36.32 3.91
C ILE A 701 5.24 36.16 3.39
N ARG A 702 6.24 36.18 4.33
CA ARG A 702 7.67 36.08 4.01
C ARG A 702 8.47 35.46 5.17
N ILE A 703 9.62 34.91 4.87
CA ILE A 703 10.60 34.51 5.90
C ILE A 703 11.20 35.78 6.49
N GLY A 704 10.98 36.04 7.77
CA GLY A 704 11.54 37.15 8.55
C GLY A 704 12.99 36.89 9.01
N GLY A 705 13.41 35.63 8.97
CA GLY A 705 14.77 35.18 9.26
C GLY A 705 14.84 33.78 9.84
N GLU A 706 16.02 33.21 9.93
CA GLU A 706 16.30 31.92 10.53
C GLU A 706 16.90 32.08 11.93
N VAL A 707 16.41 31.29 12.89
CA VAL A 707 16.93 31.28 14.27
C VAL A 707 18.00 30.20 14.45
N LEU A 708 17.79 29.03 13.80
CA LEU A 708 18.77 27.96 13.72
C LEU A 708 19.40 27.97 12.32
N THR A 709 20.62 28.50 12.21
CA THR A 709 21.27 28.81 10.92
C THR A 709 22.27 27.77 10.45
N GLY A 710 22.89 27.03 11.36
CA GLY A 710 23.85 25.99 11.02
C GLY A 710 23.19 24.76 10.40
N ARG A 711 23.92 24.10 9.50
CA ARG A 711 23.49 22.81 8.98
C ARG A 711 23.63 21.75 10.09
N LEU A 712 22.50 21.19 10.51
CA LEU A 712 22.50 20.07 11.45
C LEU A 712 23.09 18.84 10.76
N PRO A 713 23.86 17.98 11.46
CA PRO A 713 24.25 16.67 10.94
C PRO A 713 22.98 15.85 10.68
N GLN A 714 23.06 15.00 9.68
CA GLN A 714 21.92 14.11 9.36
C GLN A 714 21.73 13.03 10.42
N GLN A 715 22.82 12.67 11.12
CA GLN A 715 22.90 11.64 12.15
C GLN A 715 24.09 11.92 13.05
N LEU A 716 24.00 11.57 14.33
CA LEU A 716 25.10 11.56 15.27
C LEU A 716 25.61 10.13 15.49
N ALA A 717 26.91 9.92 15.45
CA ALA A 717 27.54 8.67 15.84
C ALA A 717 28.13 8.83 17.25
N VAL A 718 27.60 8.08 18.22
CA VAL A 718 28.08 8.07 19.62
C VAL A 718 28.59 6.67 19.96
N PRO A 719 29.85 6.49 20.32
CA PRO A 719 30.39 5.18 20.73
C PRO A 719 29.70 4.70 22.02
N SER A 720 29.49 3.39 22.13
CA SER A 720 29.04 2.76 23.39
C SER A 720 30.03 3.06 24.52
N GLY A 721 29.54 3.56 25.65
CA GLY A 721 30.40 4.03 26.75
C GLY A 721 31.17 5.31 26.46
N GLY A 722 30.86 6.02 25.36
CA GLY A 722 31.57 7.22 24.92
C GLY A 722 30.69 8.48 24.89
N THR A 723 31.23 9.52 24.27
CA THR A 723 30.55 10.83 24.16
C THR A 723 30.45 11.31 22.71
N GLY A 724 29.39 12.09 22.43
CA GLY A 724 29.19 12.84 21.19
C GLY A 724 28.79 14.27 21.49
N GLU A 725 28.92 15.17 20.51
CA GLU A 725 28.56 16.58 20.66
C GLU A 725 27.75 17.07 19.44
N LEU A 726 26.68 17.81 19.71
CA LEU A 726 25.89 18.52 18.70
C LEU A 726 26.03 20.02 18.93
N ALA A 727 26.58 20.75 17.95
CA ALA A 727 26.69 22.20 17.97
C ALA A 727 25.48 22.84 17.26
N LEU A 728 24.74 23.67 17.95
CA LEU A 728 23.61 24.46 17.45
C LEU A 728 24.08 25.88 17.13
N GLN A 729 24.09 26.27 15.86
CA GLN A 729 24.36 27.64 15.42
C GLN A 729 23.05 28.43 15.48
N LEU A 730 22.99 29.41 16.38
CA LEU A 730 21.82 30.25 16.62
C LEU A 730 22.07 31.68 16.14
N ALA A 731 21.05 32.30 15.53
CA ALA A 731 21.10 33.69 15.12
C ALA A 731 19.84 34.46 15.52
N ASN A 732 20.00 35.73 15.78
CA ASN A 732 18.88 36.65 15.99
C ASN A 732 18.64 37.49 14.71
N PRO A 733 17.62 37.18 13.91
CA PRO A 733 17.35 37.96 12.71
C PRO A 733 16.65 39.31 13.01
N LEU A 734 16.27 39.57 14.25
CA LEU A 734 15.52 40.77 14.64
C LEU A 734 16.46 41.94 14.96
N SER A 735 15.91 43.16 14.94
CA SER A 735 16.57 44.39 15.34
C SER A 735 16.51 44.66 16.85
N ARG A 736 16.00 43.70 17.64
CA ARG A 736 15.91 43.75 19.12
C ARG A 736 16.49 42.45 19.71
N PRO A 737 16.83 42.41 21.00
CA PRO A 737 17.28 41.18 21.63
C PRO A 737 16.27 40.05 21.51
N LEU A 738 16.73 38.81 21.38
CA LEU A 738 15.93 37.60 21.25
C LEU A 738 16.33 36.60 22.34
N ALA A 739 15.45 36.33 23.28
CA ALA A 739 15.65 35.27 24.27
C ALA A 739 15.21 33.91 23.66
N LEU A 740 16.05 32.92 23.85
CA LEU A 740 15.84 31.55 23.38
C LEU A 740 15.96 30.57 24.54
N GLU A 741 15.06 29.59 24.57
CA GLU A 741 15.18 28.40 25.41
C GLU A 741 15.46 27.18 24.53
N ILE A 742 16.46 26.39 24.91
CA ILE A 742 16.78 25.13 24.25
C ILE A 742 16.53 24.02 25.26
N ARG A 743 15.73 23.02 24.92
CA ARG A 743 15.49 21.83 25.73
C ARG A 743 15.86 20.58 24.90
N ALA A 744 16.53 19.63 25.57
CA ALA A 744 16.96 18.37 24.96
C ALA A 744 16.45 17.18 25.76
N ALA A 745 15.99 16.13 25.06
CA ALA A 745 15.53 14.86 25.63
C ALA A 745 16.30 13.73 24.97
N ALA A 746 17.07 12.99 25.75
CA ALA A 746 17.81 11.82 25.27
C ALA A 746 16.92 10.58 25.32
N PRO A 747 17.08 9.65 24.33
CA PRO A 747 16.48 8.32 24.39
C PRO A 747 17.18 7.45 25.43
N GLU A 748 16.64 6.25 25.67
CA GLU A 748 17.20 5.25 26.58
C GLU A 748 18.68 4.98 26.26
N HIS A 749 19.51 4.72 27.27
CA HIS A 749 20.96 4.50 27.19
C HIS A 749 21.79 5.71 26.73
N LEU A 750 21.15 6.90 26.58
CA LEU A 750 21.83 8.17 26.31
C LEU A 750 21.50 9.19 27.40
N THR A 751 22.46 10.04 27.76
CA THR A 751 22.25 11.19 28.67
C THR A 751 22.76 12.47 28.03
N VAL A 752 22.14 13.61 28.38
CA VAL A 752 22.58 14.94 27.99
C VAL A 752 23.16 15.65 29.19
N ALA A 753 24.38 16.14 29.09
CA ALA A 753 25.07 16.76 30.22
C ALA A 753 24.29 17.97 30.80
N GLN A 754 23.67 18.78 29.96
CA GLN A 754 22.78 19.86 30.31
C GLN A 754 21.56 19.83 29.38
N ALA A 755 20.41 19.47 29.93
CA ALA A 755 19.18 19.27 29.14
C ALA A 755 18.44 20.60 28.82
N ALA A 756 18.76 21.68 29.47
CA ALA A 756 18.15 22.99 29.25
C ALA A 756 19.19 24.11 29.22
N HIS A 757 19.07 24.99 28.22
CA HIS A 757 19.89 26.20 28.08
C HIS A 757 18.99 27.40 27.84
N ALA A 758 19.32 28.53 28.46
CA ALA A 758 18.71 29.84 28.19
C ALA A 758 19.79 30.76 27.59
N VAL A 759 19.51 31.35 26.46
CA VAL A 759 20.45 32.23 25.74
C VAL A 759 19.69 33.48 25.28
N THR A 760 20.24 34.65 25.54
CA THR A 760 19.73 35.92 24.99
C THR A 760 20.72 36.43 23.94
N LEU A 761 20.27 36.43 22.68
CA LEU A 761 21.06 36.98 21.57
C LEU A 761 20.80 38.48 21.44
N PRO A 762 21.85 39.32 21.34
CA PRO A 762 21.68 40.74 21.01
C PRO A 762 21.04 40.91 19.62
N ALA A 763 20.56 42.10 19.30
CA ALA A 763 20.03 42.42 17.98
C ALA A 763 21.05 42.05 16.88
N LYS A 764 20.62 41.24 15.88
CA LYS A 764 21.48 40.73 14.78
C LYS A 764 22.72 39.93 15.24
N GLY A 765 22.75 39.51 16.53
CA GLY A 765 23.83 38.68 17.07
C GLY A 765 23.63 37.20 16.85
N ASP A 766 24.65 36.42 17.14
CA ASP A 766 24.67 34.96 17.03
C ASP A 766 25.34 34.30 18.24
N ALA A 767 25.14 33.01 18.41
CA ALA A 767 25.80 32.18 19.41
C ALA A 767 25.82 30.72 18.99
N THR A 768 26.76 29.95 19.58
CA THR A 768 26.80 28.49 19.44
C THR A 768 26.49 27.85 20.78
N VAL A 769 25.46 26.99 20.80
CA VAL A 769 25.15 26.13 21.97
C VAL A 769 25.56 24.69 21.66
N ARG A 770 26.29 24.06 22.60
CA ARG A 770 26.80 22.70 22.45
C ARG A 770 26.05 21.74 23.36
N LEU A 771 25.38 20.76 22.76
CA LEU A 771 24.71 19.67 23.49
C LEU A 771 25.64 18.45 23.49
N ARG A 772 26.12 18.06 24.69
CA ARG A 772 27.01 16.90 24.85
C ARG A 772 26.18 15.72 25.30
N LEU A 773 26.24 14.63 24.52
CA LEU A 773 25.60 13.35 24.77
C LEU A 773 26.62 12.33 25.28
N THR A 774 26.23 11.52 26.26
CA THR A 774 27.00 10.39 26.76
C THR A 774 26.19 9.12 26.63
N ALA A 775 26.75 8.11 25.98
CA ALA A 775 26.16 6.77 25.87
C ALA A 775 26.69 5.87 26.97
N ASP A 776 25.84 5.03 27.57
CA ASP A 776 26.30 3.95 28.41
C ASP A 776 26.82 2.75 27.56
N ARG A 777 27.26 1.66 28.23
CA ARG A 777 27.81 0.49 27.55
C ARG A 777 26.74 -0.37 26.86
N GLU A 778 25.48 -0.19 27.19
CA GLU A 778 24.35 -0.94 26.66
C GLU A 778 23.72 -0.24 25.45
N PHE A 779 24.14 0.97 25.13
CA PHE A 779 23.66 1.69 23.95
C PHE A 779 23.96 0.91 22.66
N LYS A 780 22.88 0.45 21.97
CA LYS A 780 22.95 -0.33 20.73
C LYS A 780 21.94 0.25 19.74
N ALA A 781 22.38 1.13 18.88
CA ALA A 781 21.56 1.70 17.83
C ALA A 781 22.27 1.58 16.47
N THR A 782 21.56 1.09 15.46
CA THR A 782 22.11 0.85 14.12
C THR A 782 21.60 1.88 13.12
N PRO A 783 22.23 2.03 11.95
CA PRO A 783 21.70 2.90 10.89
C PRO A 783 20.28 2.56 10.41
N THR A 784 19.86 1.29 10.53
CA THR A 784 18.51 0.82 10.21
C THR A 784 17.53 0.87 11.39
N ALA A 785 18.05 1.04 12.62
CA ALA A 785 17.28 1.20 13.86
C ALA A 785 17.97 2.22 14.78
N PRO A 786 17.99 3.52 14.40
CA PRO A 786 18.64 4.57 15.17
C PRO A 786 17.83 4.89 16.43
N ALA A 787 18.53 5.32 17.48
CA ALA A 787 17.89 6.00 18.61
C ALA A 787 17.53 7.44 18.20
N LEU A 788 16.43 7.97 18.76
CA LEU A 788 15.92 9.29 18.37
C LEU A 788 16.18 10.32 19.46
N PHE A 789 17.18 11.16 19.25
CA PHE A 789 17.47 12.32 20.09
C PHE A 789 16.56 13.49 19.70
N ARG A 790 15.89 14.09 20.67
CA ARG A 790 14.98 15.21 20.46
C ARG A 790 15.48 16.45 21.17
N PHE A 791 15.44 17.58 20.50
CA PHE A 791 15.67 18.88 21.12
C PHE A 791 14.74 19.93 20.52
N SER A 792 14.44 20.98 21.29
CA SER A 792 13.67 22.14 20.83
C SER A 792 14.45 23.42 20.99
N VAL A 793 14.22 24.37 20.08
CA VAL A 793 14.66 25.76 20.20
C VAL A 793 13.40 26.62 20.23
N THR A 794 13.24 27.44 21.26
CA THR A 794 12.00 28.19 21.50
C THR A 794 12.30 29.66 21.70
N PRO A 795 11.97 30.56 20.77
CA PRO A 795 11.99 32.00 20.98
C PRO A 795 10.91 32.40 21.99
N ALA A 796 11.26 33.34 22.89
CA ALA A 796 10.36 33.74 23.94
C ALA A 796 8.98 34.16 23.44
N GLY A 797 7.95 33.50 23.97
CA GLY A 797 6.53 33.75 23.66
C GLY A 797 6.05 33.19 22.32
N LEU A 798 6.83 32.32 21.65
CA LEU A 798 6.44 31.57 20.49
C LEU A 798 6.42 30.06 20.79
N SER A 799 5.92 29.25 19.88
CA SER A 799 5.87 27.79 20.06
C SER A 799 7.25 27.15 19.95
N PRO A 800 7.54 26.08 20.72
CA PRO A 800 8.73 25.27 20.51
C PRO A 800 8.65 24.53 19.17
N GLU A 801 9.76 24.50 18.44
CA GLU A 801 9.93 23.58 17.31
C GLU A 801 10.89 22.46 17.72
N THR A 802 10.33 21.25 17.80
CA THR A 802 11.08 20.04 18.14
C THR A 802 11.76 19.45 16.91
N ILE A 803 13.05 19.19 17.06
CA ILE A 803 13.87 18.57 16.03
C ILE A 803 14.28 17.18 16.52
N THR A 804 14.02 16.18 15.73
CA THR A 804 14.47 14.80 15.98
C THR A 804 15.71 14.52 15.13
N LEU A 805 16.76 14.03 15.80
CA LEU A 805 18.03 13.66 15.16
C LEU A 805 18.33 12.18 15.42
N PRO A 806 18.57 11.36 14.39
CA PRO A 806 19.01 9.99 14.57
C PRO A 806 20.37 9.93 15.28
N VAL A 807 20.50 9.04 16.26
CA VAL A 807 21.76 8.73 16.93
C VAL A 807 22.03 7.24 16.79
N VAL A 808 23.24 6.89 16.37
CA VAL A 808 23.65 5.50 16.16
C VAL A 808 24.93 5.20 16.91
N ASN A 809 25.12 3.93 17.18
CA ASN A 809 26.38 3.43 17.66
C ASN A 809 27.42 3.45 16.53
N ARG A 810 28.67 3.65 16.86
CA ARG A 810 29.74 3.36 15.94
C ARG A 810 29.83 1.84 15.76
N LEU A 811 29.74 1.36 14.51
CA LEU A 811 29.82 -0.09 14.23
C LEU A 811 31.17 -0.64 14.72
N PRO A 812 31.16 -1.74 15.49
CA PRO A 812 32.39 -2.44 15.80
C PRO A 812 33.05 -3.00 14.53
N GLU A 813 34.37 -3.04 14.51
CA GLU A 813 35.12 -3.63 13.39
C GLU A 813 34.75 -5.10 13.21
N GLY A 814 34.48 -5.52 11.97
CA GLY A 814 34.13 -6.91 11.63
C GLY A 814 32.65 -7.27 11.72
N GLU A 815 31.79 -6.40 12.26
CA GLU A 815 30.34 -6.63 12.26
C GLU A 815 29.69 -6.19 10.91
N PRO A 816 28.68 -6.95 10.41
CA PRO A 816 28.00 -6.54 9.19
C PRO A 816 27.16 -5.29 9.42
N LEU A 817 27.24 -4.35 8.49
CA LEU A 817 26.40 -3.16 8.43
C LEU A 817 24.93 -3.54 8.24
N PHE A 818 24.66 -4.52 7.34
CA PHE A 818 23.32 -5.04 7.09
C PHE A 818 23.29 -6.57 7.13
N ARG A 819 22.21 -7.11 7.69
CA ARG A 819 21.84 -8.52 7.63
C ARG A 819 20.53 -8.63 6.87
N LEU A 820 20.56 -9.27 5.69
CA LEU A 820 19.42 -9.43 4.79
C LEU A 820 18.99 -10.91 4.81
N GLY A 821 17.69 -11.16 4.85
CA GLY A 821 17.12 -12.50 4.91
C GLY A 821 15.78 -12.57 5.63
N LYS A 822 15.09 -11.44 5.77
CA LYS A 822 13.75 -11.38 6.36
C LYS A 822 12.71 -11.11 5.29
N ALA A 823 11.50 -11.64 5.47
CA ALA A 823 10.42 -11.50 4.50
C ALA A 823 10.05 -10.03 4.21
N GLU A 824 10.11 -9.16 5.22
CA GLU A 824 9.86 -7.72 5.06
C GLU A 824 10.91 -6.96 4.25
N GLN A 825 12.07 -7.59 4.00
CA GLN A 825 13.15 -7.04 3.17
C GLN A 825 13.08 -7.51 1.72
N TYR A 826 12.30 -8.56 1.42
CA TYR A 826 12.20 -9.13 0.08
C TYR A 826 11.10 -8.45 -0.74
N HIS A 827 11.45 -8.02 -1.94
CA HIS A 827 10.57 -7.41 -2.92
C HIS A 827 10.43 -8.33 -4.13
N SER A 828 9.27 -8.99 -4.28
CA SER A 828 8.99 -9.89 -5.39
C SER A 828 8.46 -9.12 -6.61
N PHE A 829 8.89 -9.53 -7.80
CA PHE A 829 8.27 -9.17 -9.08
C PHE A 829 7.33 -10.27 -9.61
N VAL A 830 7.31 -11.42 -8.95
CA VAL A 830 6.50 -12.57 -9.35
C VAL A 830 5.05 -12.38 -8.89
N GLU A 831 4.11 -12.47 -9.83
CA GLU A 831 2.69 -12.42 -9.51
C GLU A 831 2.25 -13.66 -8.70
N SER A 832 1.33 -13.46 -7.75
CA SER A 832 0.73 -14.55 -6.99
C SER A 832 -0.29 -15.29 -7.84
N ALA A 833 0.19 -16.26 -8.64
CA ALA A 833 -0.62 -17.09 -9.52
C ALA A 833 -0.27 -18.58 -9.36
N PRO A 834 -1.24 -19.49 -9.56
CA PRO A 834 -0.95 -20.92 -9.56
C PRO A 834 0.14 -21.28 -10.58
N GLY A 835 1.14 -22.03 -10.14
CA GLY A 835 2.30 -22.41 -10.95
C GLY A 835 3.53 -21.51 -10.78
N ASN A 836 3.40 -20.35 -10.12
CA ASN A 836 4.53 -19.46 -9.83
C ASN A 836 5.19 -19.77 -8.46
N GLU A 837 4.67 -20.71 -7.69
CA GLU A 837 5.19 -21.06 -6.38
C GLU A 837 6.69 -21.44 -6.34
N PRO A 838 7.28 -22.06 -7.37
CA PRO A 838 8.72 -22.31 -7.43
C PRO A 838 9.56 -21.03 -7.41
N LEU A 839 9.00 -19.92 -7.91
CA LEU A 839 9.66 -18.61 -8.05
C LEU A 839 9.49 -17.71 -6.81
N TYR A 840 8.80 -18.18 -5.77
CA TYR A 840 8.64 -17.37 -4.55
C TYR A 840 9.86 -17.57 -3.63
N TRP A 841 10.33 -16.46 -3.09
CA TRP A 841 11.38 -16.49 -2.08
C TRP A 841 11.02 -17.39 -0.89
N LYS A 842 11.92 -18.32 -0.54
CA LYS A 842 11.71 -19.37 0.46
C LYS A 842 12.51 -19.15 1.75
N GLY A 843 13.08 -17.97 1.91
CA GLY A 843 13.83 -17.61 3.11
C GLY A 843 15.31 -17.35 2.86
N PRO A 844 16.12 -17.14 3.94
CA PRO A 844 17.53 -16.76 3.81
C PRO A 844 18.44 -17.85 3.24
N GLU A 845 17.95 -19.08 3.08
CA GLU A 845 18.64 -20.17 2.41
C GLU A 845 18.57 -20.06 0.87
N ASP A 846 17.46 -19.51 0.37
CA ASP A 846 17.17 -19.19 -1.00
C ASP A 846 17.97 -17.94 -1.41
N LEU A 847 17.67 -16.78 -0.79
CA LEU A 847 18.47 -15.56 -0.89
C LEU A 847 18.64 -14.91 0.47
N GLY A 848 19.90 -14.65 0.87
CA GLY A 848 20.25 -13.95 2.10
C GLY A 848 21.63 -13.29 1.98
N ALA A 849 21.92 -12.24 2.78
CA ALA A 849 23.24 -11.61 2.71
C ALA A 849 23.69 -10.96 4.02
N ASN A 850 25.03 -10.99 4.24
CA ASN A 850 25.72 -10.14 5.20
C ASN A 850 26.56 -9.12 4.46
N VAL A 851 26.34 -7.84 4.74
CA VAL A 851 27.01 -6.71 4.07
C VAL A 851 27.90 -5.98 5.06
N PHE A 852 29.16 -5.80 4.72
CA PHE A 852 30.16 -5.10 5.52
C PHE A 852 30.64 -3.89 4.74
N LEU A 853 30.75 -2.76 5.43
CA LEU A 853 31.28 -1.54 4.87
C LEU A 853 32.29 -0.92 5.84
N SER A 854 33.48 -0.64 5.34
CA SER A 854 34.56 -0.03 6.12
C SER A 854 35.39 0.91 5.26
N CYS A 855 36.34 1.61 5.85
CA CYS A 855 37.34 2.35 5.10
C CYS A 855 38.74 2.03 5.59
N GLU A 856 39.67 1.88 4.65
CA GLU A 856 41.08 1.71 4.91
C GLU A 856 41.88 2.75 4.10
N GLY A 857 42.67 3.58 4.79
CA GLY A 857 43.37 4.68 4.16
C GLY A 857 42.40 5.64 3.43
N LYS A 858 42.45 5.68 2.10
CA LYS A 858 41.61 6.46 1.21
C LYS A 858 40.74 5.55 0.31
N HIS A 859 40.35 4.40 0.77
CA HIS A 859 39.52 3.44 0.08
C HIS A 859 38.27 3.12 0.90
N LEU A 860 37.13 3.07 0.23
CA LEU A 860 35.89 2.48 0.74
C LEU A 860 35.90 0.99 0.39
N LEU A 861 35.77 0.14 1.39
CA LEU A 861 35.78 -1.31 1.25
C LEU A 861 34.35 -1.83 1.46
N LEU A 862 33.77 -2.43 0.42
CA LEU A 862 32.49 -3.13 0.47
C LEU A 862 32.73 -4.63 0.34
N ARG A 863 32.34 -5.39 1.35
CA ARG A 863 32.28 -6.85 1.29
C ARG A 863 30.83 -7.31 1.48
N ALA A 864 30.35 -8.17 0.60
CA ALA A 864 29.07 -8.81 0.77
C ALA A 864 29.20 -10.33 0.60
N GLU A 865 28.59 -11.07 1.54
CA GLU A 865 28.51 -12.51 1.54
C GLU A 865 27.06 -12.86 1.24
N VAL A 866 26.80 -13.21 -0.01
CA VAL A 866 25.45 -13.51 -0.53
C VAL A 866 25.25 -15.01 -0.58
N ARG A 867 24.31 -15.51 0.20
CA ARG A 867 23.79 -16.88 0.08
C ARG A 867 22.67 -16.88 -0.94
N ASP A 868 22.73 -17.80 -1.89
CA ASP A 868 21.85 -17.86 -3.05
C ASP A 868 21.94 -19.31 -3.58
N ASP A 869 20.82 -20.02 -3.60
CA ASP A 869 20.80 -21.45 -3.95
C ASP A 869 21.03 -21.69 -5.45
N VAL A 870 20.66 -20.75 -6.32
CA VAL A 870 20.86 -20.80 -7.77
C VAL A 870 21.42 -19.47 -8.28
N HIS A 871 22.67 -19.45 -8.76
CA HIS A 871 23.29 -18.21 -9.25
C HIS A 871 23.22 -18.11 -10.77
N VAL A 872 22.43 -17.15 -11.30
CA VAL A 872 22.21 -16.93 -12.72
C VAL A 872 22.51 -15.48 -13.13
N GLN A 873 23.59 -15.27 -13.86
CA GLN A 873 23.99 -13.94 -14.36
C GLN A 873 24.45 -13.98 -15.83
N PRO A 874 23.50 -14.03 -16.78
CA PRO A 874 23.83 -13.99 -18.22
C PRO A 874 24.01 -12.56 -18.76
N TYR A 875 23.56 -11.54 -18.00
CA TYR A 875 23.48 -10.15 -18.43
C TYR A 875 24.81 -9.40 -18.20
N ARG A 876 25.06 -8.36 -19.04
CA ARG A 876 26.24 -7.53 -19.00
C ARG A 876 25.88 -6.05 -19.12
N GLY A 877 26.80 -5.15 -18.72
CA GLY A 877 26.67 -3.72 -18.89
C GLY A 877 25.44 -3.17 -18.14
N SER A 878 24.60 -2.37 -18.82
CA SER A 878 23.42 -1.74 -18.23
C SER A 878 22.40 -2.71 -17.70
N ASP A 879 22.44 -3.97 -18.15
CA ASP A 879 21.42 -4.98 -17.88
C ASP A 879 21.77 -5.94 -16.74
N VAL A 880 22.94 -5.80 -16.10
CA VAL A 880 23.38 -6.66 -14.98
C VAL A 880 22.39 -6.69 -13.80
N TRP A 881 21.47 -5.73 -13.73
CA TRP A 881 20.41 -5.69 -12.71
C TRP A 881 19.34 -6.78 -12.89
N GLN A 882 19.28 -7.44 -14.05
CA GLN A 882 18.30 -8.48 -14.34
C GLN A 882 18.73 -9.87 -13.86
N GLY A 883 20.00 -10.07 -13.58
CA GLY A 883 20.56 -11.30 -13.02
C GLY A 883 21.03 -11.11 -11.58
N ASP A 884 21.61 -12.16 -11.01
CA ASP A 884 22.15 -12.13 -9.66
C ASP A 884 23.33 -11.20 -9.52
N GLY A 885 23.31 -10.50 -8.42
CA GLY A 885 24.33 -9.52 -8.11
C GLY A 885 23.87 -8.51 -7.07
N ILE A 886 24.71 -7.55 -6.85
CA ILE A 886 24.49 -6.47 -5.89
C ILE A 886 24.28 -5.18 -6.63
N GLN A 887 23.25 -4.42 -6.27
CA GLN A 887 23.17 -3.01 -6.59
C GLN A 887 23.35 -2.20 -5.30
N PHE A 888 24.24 -1.23 -5.33
CA PHE A 888 24.34 -0.29 -4.22
C PHE A 888 24.35 1.16 -4.72
N ALA A 889 23.90 2.03 -3.86
CA ALA A 889 23.88 3.44 -4.14
C ALA A 889 24.36 4.25 -2.93
N LEU A 890 25.01 5.38 -3.21
CA LEU A 890 25.44 6.30 -2.17
C LEU A 890 25.23 7.75 -2.59
N ARG A 891 24.99 8.60 -1.58
CA ARG A 891 24.85 10.03 -1.73
C ARG A 891 25.84 10.73 -0.82
N LEU A 892 26.83 11.37 -1.42
CA LEU A 892 27.80 12.19 -0.68
C LEU A 892 27.27 13.62 -0.52
N PRO A 893 27.51 14.26 0.63
CA PRO A 893 27.13 15.65 0.83
C PRO A 893 27.75 16.57 -0.22
N GLY A 894 26.94 17.46 -0.80
CA GLY A 894 27.39 18.46 -1.77
C GLY A 894 27.47 18.02 -3.24
N GLN A 895 27.26 16.76 -3.56
CA GLN A 895 27.21 16.29 -4.94
C GLN A 895 25.83 16.55 -5.57
N ASP A 896 25.78 16.78 -6.89
CA ASP A 896 24.55 17.06 -7.64
C ASP A 896 23.68 15.83 -7.90
N LYS A 897 24.30 14.63 -7.99
CA LYS A 897 23.67 13.35 -8.22
C LYS A 897 24.15 12.29 -7.25
N LEU A 898 23.37 11.22 -7.11
CA LEU A 898 23.78 10.02 -6.40
C LEU A 898 24.68 9.13 -7.28
N TRP A 899 25.45 8.29 -6.63
CA TRP A 899 26.14 7.17 -7.23
C TRP A 899 25.25 5.94 -7.19
N LYS A 900 25.20 5.18 -8.32
CA LYS A 900 24.50 3.90 -8.39
C LYS A 900 25.32 2.89 -9.18
N PHE A 901 25.70 1.81 -8.51
CA PHE A 901 26.58 0.78 -9.04
C PHE A 901 25.93 -0.60 -9.03
N GLY A 902 26.33 -1.43 -10.01
CA GLY A 902 26.12 -2.88 -10.02
C GLY A 902 27.43 -3.60 -9.86
N LEU A 903 27.46 -4.61 -8.99
CA LEU A 903 28.57 -5.55 -8.82
C LEU A 903 28.05 -6.95 -9.11
N THR A 904 28.68 -7.65 -10.02
CA THR A 904 28.21 -8.99 -10.36
C THR A 904 29.34 -9.97 -10.65
N ARG A 905 29.07 -11.27 -10.51
CA ARG A 905 29.85 -12.37 -10.99
C ARG A 905 29.16 -12.97 -12.20
N LEU A 906 29.75 -12.81 -13.36
CA LEU A 906 29.22 -13.32 -14.62
C LEU A 906 29.24 -14.85 -14.66
N ALA A 907 28.48 -15.43 -15.60
CA ALA A 907 28.43 -16.89 -15.82
C ALA A 907 29.81 -17.52 -16.11
N ASP A 908 30.74 -16.74 -16.72
CA ASP A 908 32.12 -17.18 -16.98
C ASP A 908 33.05 -17.01 -15.75
N GLY A 909 32.48 -16.63 -14.60
CA GLY A 909 33.19 -16.43 -13.33
C GLY A 909 33.89 -15.09 -13.19
N LYS A 910 33.88 -14.21 -14.19
CA LYS A 910 34.53 -12.91 -14.14
C LYS A 910 33.70 -11.89 -13.37
N PRO A 911 34.34 -11.02 -12.59
CA PRO A 911 33.67 -9.89 -11.98
C PRO A 911 33.35 -8.80 -13.02
N GLU A 912 32.19 -8.14 -12.87
CA GLU A 912 31.83 -6.94 -13.62
C GLU A 912 31.30 -5.85 -12.71
N VAL A 913 31.71 -4.58 -12.99
CA VAL A 913 31.22 -3.38 -12.33
C VAL A 913 30.52 -2.52 -13.35
N TYR A 914 29.31 -2.08 -13.07
CA TYR A 914 28.57 -1.11 -13.88
C TYR A 914 28.14 0.11 -13.05
N CYS A 915 28.04 1.28 -13.69
CA CYS A 915 27.62 2.52 -13.03
C CYS A 915 26.46 3.16 -13.81
N TRP A 916 25.25 3.13 -13.25
CA TRP A 916 24.05 3.74 -13.85
C TRP A 916 23.92 5.24 -13.58
N SER A 917 24.40 5.71 -12.44
CA SER A 917 24.33 7.13 -12.06
C SER A 917 25.64 7.59 -11.45
N ARG A 918 26.06 8.79 -11.84
CA ARG A 918 27.26 9.45 -11.31
C ARG A 918 27.09 10.97 -11.30
N PRO A 919 27.70 11.69 -10.34
CA PRO A 919 27.82 13.14 -10.37
C PRO A 919 28.61 13.65 -11.57
N ALA A 920 28.42 14.93 -11.92
CA ALA A 920 29.20 15.58 -12.98
C ALA A 920 30.69 15.62 -12.64
N GLY A 921 31.54 15.51 -13.65
CA GLY A 921 32.99 15.58 -13.49
C GLY A 921 33.71 14.27 -13.18
N PHE A 922 33.01 13.17 -12.98
CA PHE A 922 33.59 11.85 -12.70
C PHE A 922 33.51 10.93 -13.92
N SER A 923 34.48 10.97 -14.79
CA SER A 923 34.67 10.00 -15.88
C SER A 923 35.73 8.98 -15.46
N GLY A 924 35.56 7.71 -15.83
CA GLY A 924 36.54 6.66 -15.51
C GLY A 924 36.46 6.04 -14.11
N THR A 925 35.43 6.36 -13.30
CA THR A 925 35.24 5.81 -11.96
C THR A 925 35.21 4.28 -11.94
N VAL A 926 34.50 3.66 -12.90
CA VAL A 926 34.35 2.19 -12.97
C VAL A 926 35.71 1.48 -13.09
N SER A 927 36.60 2.00 -13.91
CA SER A 927 37.95 1.41 -14.11
C SER A 927 38.87 1.53 -12.88
N SER A 928 38.52 2.40 -11.94
CA SER A 928 39.26 2.59 -10.67
C SER A 928 38.76 1.68 -9.56
N ILE A 929 37.60 1.00 -9.72
CA ILE A 929 37.04 0.07 -8.73
C ILE A 929 37.60 -1.32 -8.95
N ARG A 930 38.29 -1.86 -7.95
CA ARG A 930 38.72 -3.25 -7.95
C ARG A 930 37.61 -4.12 -7.36
N LEU A 931 37.12 -5.09 -8.14
CA LEU A 931 36.12 -6.07 -7.70
C LEU A 931 36.72 -7.48 -7.78
N GLU A 932 36.65 -8.21 -6.69
CA GLU A 932 36.94 -9.63 -6.62
C GLU A 932 35.67 -10.38 -6.24
N THR A 933 35.41 -11.52 -6.91
CA THR A 933 34.25 -12.38 -6.63
C THR A 933 34.69 -13.84 -6.49
N ALA A 934 34.15 -14.53 -5.51
CA ALA A 934 34.37 -15.96 -5.31
C ALA A 934 33.03 -16.62 -4.93
N ARG A 935 32.72 -17.76 -5.55
CA ARG A 935 31.55 -18.56 -5.19
C ARG A 935 31.95 -19.92 -4.67
N ASP A 936 31.40 -20.31 -3.53
CA ASP A 936 31.44 -21.64 -2.95
C ASP A 936 30.14 -22.36 -3.30
N GLU A 937 30.22 -23.31 -4.22
CA GLU A 937 29.04 -24.04 -4.70
C GLU A 937 28.48 -25.02 -3.67
N VAL A 938 29.25 -25.43 -2.67
CA VAL A 938 28.78 -26.29 -1.59
C VAL A 938 27.97 -25.51 -0.57
N LYS A 939 28.46 -24.30 -0.21
CA LYS A 939 27.78 -23.41 0.73
C LYS A 939 26.75 -22.54 0.06
N LYS A 940 26.68 -22.58 -1.27
CA LYS A 940 25.81 -21.71 -2.07
C LYS A 940 26.02 -20.21 -1.75
N THR A 941 27.28 -19.82 -1.59
CA THR A 941 27.63 -18.46 -1.15
C THR A 941 28.57 -17.79 -2.14
N THR A 942 28.17 -16.60 -2.62
CA THR A 942 29.00 -15.72 -3.42
C THR A 942 29.55 -14.58 -2.55
N VAL A 943 30.85 -14.42 -2.53
CA VAL A 943 31.51 -13.31 -1.83
C VAL A 943 31.96 -12.26 -2.83
N TYR A 944 31.51 -11.04 -2.62
CA TYR A 944 31.91 -9.84 -3.37
C TYR A 944 32.86 -9.01 -2.49
N ARG A 945 34.00 -8.55 -3.03
CA ARG A 945 34.92 -7.61 -2.39
C ARG A 945 35.23 -6.48 -3.36
N ALA A 946 34.71 -5.30 -3.07
CA ALA A 946 34.96 -4.10 -3.87
C ALA A 946 35.82 -3.11 -3.09
N GLU A 947 36.91 -2.65 -3.71
CA GLU A 947 37.79 -1.59 -3.23
C GLU A 947 37.55 -0.35 -4.10
N ILE A 948 37.03 0.73 -3.49
CA ILE A 948 36.60 1.94 -4.19
C ILE A 948 37.46 3.12 -3.71
N PRO A 949 38.36 3.64 -4.52
CA PRO A 949 39.21 4.78 -4.13
C PRO A 949 38.31 6.02 -3.86
N PHE A 950 38.59 6.75 -2.80
CA PHE A 950 37.84 7.96 -2.44
C PHE A 950 37.81 8.99 -3.56
N HIS A 951 38.94 9.19 -4.25
CA HIS A 951 39.02 10.15 -5.36
C HIS A 951 38.11 9.76 -6.53
N ALA A 952 37.87 8.47 -6.75
CA ALA A 952 37.04 7.98 -7.84
C ALA A 952 35.54 8.33 -7.69
N ILE A 953 35.10 8.54 -6.45
CA ILE A 953 33.69 8.89 -6.14
C ILE A 953 33.56 10.28 -5.47
N GLY A 954 34.68 11.02 -5.33
CA GLY A 954 34.70 12.32 -4.67
C GLY A 954 34.42 12.26 -3.16
N MET A 955 34.70 11.12 -2.51
CA MET A 955 34.59 10.95 -1.07
C MET A 955 35.79 11.61 -0.38
N THR A 956 35.56 12.14 0.81
CA THR A 956 36.61 12.68 1.69
C THR A 956 36.58 11.92 3.02
N PRO A 957 37.72 11.95 3.78
CA PRO A 957 37.73 11.42 5.15
C PRO A 957 36.64 12.04 6.04
N GLU A 958 36.28 13.28 5.78
CA GLU A 958 35.22 13.99 6.49
C GLU A 958 33.85 13.43 6.16
N ASN A 959 33.56 13.12 4.89
CA ASN A 959 32.31 12.43 4.50
C ASN A 959 32.20 11.07 5.19
N ALA A 960 33.28 10.30 5.23
CA ALA A 960 33.31 9.00 5.89
C ALA A 960 33.05 9.10 7.40
N ALA A 961 33.55 10.18 8.05
CA ALA A 961 33.37 10.41 9.48
C ALA A 961 31.97 11.00 9.82
N ASN A 962 31.53 12.02 9.07
CA ASN A 962 30.30 12.76 9.37
C ASN A 962 29.04 12.10 8.81
N GLY A 963 29.19 11.08 7.98
CA GLY A 963 28.14 10.27 7.43
C GLY A 963 27.74 10.64 5.99
N PHE A 964 27.30 9.62 5.29
CA PHE A 964 26.74 9.69 3.94
C PHE A 964 25.58 8.68 3.84
N ARG A 965 24.68 8.91 2.90
CA ARG A 965 23.59 7.98 2.67
C ARG A 965 24.06 6.80 1.85
N PHE A 966 23.69 5.59 2.27
CA PHE A 966 24.09 4.36 1.61
C PHE A 966 22.93 3.35 1.66
N ASN A 967 22.67 2.70 0.54
CA ASN A 967 21.72 1.60 0.46
C ASN A 967 22.22 0.52 -0.48
N LEU A 968 21.75 -0.72 -0.27
CA LEU A 968 22.15 -1.87 -1.05
C LEU A 968 20.96 -2.82 -1.22
N ILE A 969 20.87 -3.41 -2.42
CA ILE A 969 19.98 -4.53 -2.71
C ILE A 969 20.76 -5.70 -3.28
N VAL A 970 20.24 -6.91 -3.06
CA VAL A 970 20.73 -8.15 -3.64
C VAL A 970 19.65 -8.71 -4.55
N ASN A 971 19.95 -8.85 -5.84
CA ASN A 971 19.02 -9.36 -6.83
C ASN A 971 18.89 -10.89 -6.77
N ASP A 972 17.75 -11.39 -7.19
CA ASP A 972 17.32 -12.78 -7.21
C ASP A 972 16.88 -13.19 -8.62
N ASN A 973 17.53 -14.23 -9.19
CA ASN A 973 17.19 -14.80 -10.48
C ASN A 973 17.55 -16.29 -10.56
N ASP A 974 16.54 -17.14 -10.46
CA ASP A 974 16.69 -18.61 -10.52
C ASP A 974 16.64 -19.17 -11.96
N GLY A 975 16.78 -18.31 -12.97
CA GLY A 975 16.91 -18.74 -14.38
C GLY A 975 15.76 -18.40 -15.30
N ASN A 976 14.70 -17.74 -14.81
CA ASN A 976 13.58 -17.30 -15.63
C ASN A 976 13.68 -15.82 -16.00
N LEU A 977 13.72 -14.95 -14.98
CA LEU A 977 13.88 -13.50 -15.03
C LEU A 977 14.26 -13.07 -13.62
N ARG A 978 14.53 -11.79 -13.42
CA ARG A 978 14.68 -11.25 -12.07
C ARG A 978 13.38 -11.44 -11.28
N GLU A 979 13.41 -12.35 -10.31
CA GLU A 979 12.24 -12.75 -9.51
C GLU A 979 11.96 -11.75 -8.39
N GLY A 980 13.02 -11.14 -7.85
CA GLY A 980 12.93 -10.17 -6.78
C GLY A 980 14.27 -9.59 -6.36
N PHE A 981 14.30 -9.06 -5.15
CA PHE A 981 15.52 -8.64 -4.48
C PHE A 981 15.32 -8.47 -2.97
N LEU A 982 16.39 -8.65 -2.20
CA LEU A 982 16.46 -8.22 -0.79
C LEU A 982 17.00 -6.80 -0.70
N ALA A 983 16.36 -5.93 0.08
CA ALA A 983 16.76 -4.54 0.29
C ALA A 983 17.22 -4.28 1.72
N ALA A 984 18.32 -3.54 1.90
CA ALA A 984 18.78 -3.09 3.22
C ALA A 984 17.84 -2.00 3.79
N ALA A 985 17.31 -1.16 2.93
CA ALA A 985 16.30 -0.15 3.26
C ALA A 985 15.45 0.17 2.03
N PRO A 986 14.26 0.78 2.20
CA PRO A 986 13.45 1.27 1.07
C PRO A 986 14.19 2.28 0.18
N GLY A 987 13.66 2.53 -1.03
CA GLY A 987 14.13 3.60 -1.92
C GLY A 987 15.34 3.22 -2.78
N LEU A 988 15.57 1.93 -3.06
CA LEU A 988 16.49 1.44 -4.08
C LEU A 988 15.87 0.19 -4.73
N GLY A 989 16.03 0.05 -6.04
CA GLY A 989 15.53 -1.12 -6.79
C GLY A 989 14.19 -0.89 -7.47
N VAL A 990 13.25 -0.20 -6.86
CA VAL A 990 11.92 0.14 -7.40
C VAL A 990 11.73 1.66 -7.56
N GLY A 991 12.77 2.41 -7.42
CA GLY A 991 12.84 3.86 -7.46
C GLY A 991 14.02 4.30 -6.63
N ASP A 992 14.50 5.51 -6.85
CA ASP A 992 15.65 6.03 -6.12
C ASP A 992 15.19 7.15 -5.17
N ASP A 993 14.77 6.78 -3.94
CA ASP A 993 14.50 7.74 -2.85
C ASP A 993 15.63 7.73 -1.84
N GLU A 994 16.65 8.54 -2.09
CA GLU A 994 17.83 8.67 -1.22
C GLU A 994 17.47 9.11 0.23
N ALA A 995 16.30 9.74 0.43
CA ALA A 995 15.89 10.17 1.75
C ALA A 995 15.49 9.00 2.67
N ALA A 996 15.13 7.85 2.10
CA ALA A 996 14.85 6.62 2.83
C ALA A 996 16.10 5.82 3.18
N TRP A 997 17.29 6.19 2.62
CA TRP A 997 18.50 5.41 2.83
C TRP A 997 19.11 5.67 4.20
N PRO A 998 19.64 4.64 4.85
CA PRO A 998 20.42 4.79 6.07
C PRO A 998 21.59 5.73 5.88
N ILE A 999 21.93 6.45 6.94
CA ILE A 999 23.16 7.22 7.00
C ILE A 999 24.22 6.35 7.65
N VAL A 1000 25.41 6.32 7.06
CA VAL A 1000 26.52 5.49 7.50
C VAL A 1000 27.72 6.33 7.86
N ASN A 1001 28.27 6.12 9.05
CA ASN A 1001 29.50 6.73 9.55
C ASN A 1001 30.55 5.62 9.68
N LEU A 1002 31.71 5.78 9.03
CA LEU A 1002 32.75 4.75 8.96
C LEU A 1002 33.96 4.99 9.87
N ARG A 1003 34.04 6.16 10.54
CA ARG A 1003 35.16 6.54 11.42
C ARG A 1003 34.69 7.08 12.76
#